data_790eda3884dabe0b7f4a2c407cb986eb
#
_entry.id   790eda3884dabe0b7f4a2c407cb986eb
#
_cell.length_a   1.000
_cell.length_b   1.000
_cell.length_c   1.000
_cell.angle_alpha   90.00
_cell.angle_beta   90.00
_cell.angle_gamma   90.00
#
_symmetry.space_group_name_H-M   'P 1'
#
loop_
_entity.id
_entity.type
_entity.pdbx_description
1 polymer ?
#
loop_
_entity_poly.entity_id
_entity_poly.type
_entity_poly.pdbx_seq_one_letter_code
_entity_poly.pdbx_strand_id
1 'polypeptide(L)'
;MSQRSLESLLRPKSIAVIGASNKVGRNGHLMMQNLLKGGFSGPIMPVTPRYQAVCGVLAYADIESLPFAPDLAILCVNAQRNLEIIAALGDKGCRAAIVLSSPNAQSAELKACAQRHNVRLLGPNSLGLLAPWQKINASFSPVPILPGKLAFISQSAAVSNTILDWAQQREIGFSLFIALGDSLDIDVDDLLDFLARDSKTSAILIYLEHLHDARRFLSAARSASRNKPILVIKSGRSPRAQQLLNSVQGLDVAYDAAIQRAGLLRVQDTHELFSAVETLSHMHPLRGEKILIISNGAAPAAMSVDELLRRNGKLATLDEDALTALRSKMPDDVYLQNPIDLRDDATPARYQSAINILLDSHSYDAVLIIHAPSAAAPATTTAEMVIQTLKQHPRGKRISVLTNWSGEYSSQEARRLFSEAGIPTYRTPEGAITAFMHMVEYRRNQRQLMETPALPADLIANTTQAHDLIQQALKEEIYHLDTHEVRSILSSYGLQTLPTWIANDSTEAVHIAEQVGYPVALKLRSPDIPHKSDVQGVMLYLRNATEVEQAANAIIDRVKHSFPQARIHGLLVQSMANRAGAQELRVLVEQDPVFGPLIMLGEGGGAWNPDHDAAVALPPLNMTLARYLIMQAIKGGKIRSRSPLQPLNIDGLSQLLVQVSDLIVDCPEISRLDIHPVLASAEDFTLLDVSLQLTPFSGLAENRLAIRPYPQHLEEQVTLQNGATCLLRPILPEDEPLLQQFIQKVTKEDLYYRYFSEINEFTHEDLAKMTQIDYDREMAFVAVIQEQGKHAIIGVTRALSDPDNLEAEFAVLVRSDSNGLGLGKTLLGKLIAYSTQHGLERLVGITMPNNQGMIGLAKKLGFKVDIQIEDGIVNLCLPLNNSLPV
;
A
#
# COMPACT_ATOMS: atom_id res chain seq x y z
N MET A 1 -6.60 7.82 -21.96
CA MET A 1 -6.80 9.29 -21.81
C MET A 1 -5.51 9.84 -21.20
N SER A 2 -4.93 10.85 -21.78
CA SER A 2 -3.56 11.25 -21.47
C SER A 2 -3.44 12.16 -20.24
N GLN A 3 -2.27 12.18 -19.57
CA GLN A 3 -1.92 13.16 -18.52
C GLN A 3 -2.31 14.62 -18.86
N ARG A 4 -2.37 14.96 -20.14
CA ARG A 4 -2.79 16.28 -20.62
C ARG A 4 -4.22 16.65 -20.21
N SER A 5 -5.13 15.68 -20.08
CA SER A 5 -6.51 15.95 -19.65
C SER A 5 -6.61 16.18 -18.14
N LEU A 6 -5.76 15.54 -17.33
CA LEU A 6 -5.67 15.80 -15.89
C LEU A 6 -5.02 17.14 -15.60
N GLU A 7 -4.03 17.56 -16.41
CA GLU A 7 -3.47 18.92 -16.33
C GLU A 7 -4.52 20.00 -16.62
N SER A 8 -5.45 19.75 -17.55
CA SER A 8 -6.56 20.67 -17.82
C SER A 8 -7.49 20.86 -16.63
N LEU A 9 -7.64 19.84 -15.77
CA LEU A 9 -8.37 19.96 -14.51
C LEU A 9 -7.58 20.71 -13.45
N LEU A 10 -6.33 20.29 -13.23
CA LEU A 10 -5.53 20.72 -12.06
C LEU A 10 -4.75 22.00 -12.28
N ARG A 11 -4.46 22.36 -13.55
CA ARG A 11 -3.72 23.56 -13.95
C ARG A 11 -4.36 24.24 -15.15
N PRO A 12 -5.69 24.50 -15.13
CA PRO A 12 -6.37 25.11 -16.26
C PRO A 12 -5.84 26.53 -16.53
N LYS A 13 -5.76 26.89 -17.80
CA LYS A 13 -5.45 28.26 -18.25
C LYS A 13 -6.72 29.07 -18.47
N SER A 14 -7.88 28.41 -18.61
CA SER A 14 -9.20 29.05 -18.82
C SER A 14 -10.29 28.22 -18.15
N ILE A 15 -11.31 28.88 -17.59
CA ILE A 15 -12.39 28.24 -16.85
C ILE A 15 -13.75 28.72 -17.35
N ALA A 16 -14.65 27.80 -17.70
CA ALA A 16 -16.06 28.12 -17.97
C ALA A 16 -16.93 27.70 -16.76
N VAL A 17 -17.89 28.57 -16.39
CA VAL A 17 -18.87 28.27 -15.34
C VAL A 17 -20.26 28.11 -15.98
N ILE A 18 -20.71 26.87 -16.14
CA ILE A 18 -21.98 26.53 -16.77
C ILE A 18 -23.12 26.63 -15.74
N GLY A 19 -24.11 27.47 -16.01
CA GLY A 19 -25.15 27.78 -15.03
C GLY A 19 -24.77 28.90 -14.07
N ALA A 20 -23.89 29.79 -14.49
CA ALA A 20 -23.52 30.99 -13.75
C ALA A 20 -24.75 31.88 -13.44
N SER A 21 -24.76 32.55 -12.30
CA SER A 21 -25.91 33.28 -11.80
C SER A 21 -25.51 34.52 -10.98
N ASN A 22 -26.35 35.57 -11.08
CA ASN A 22 -26.25 36.72 -10.17
C ASN A 22 -27.08 36.54 -8.89
N LYS A 23 -27.91 35.51 -8.81
CA LYS A 23 -28.77 35.29 -7.64
C LYS A 23 -27.94 34.72 -6.49
N VAL A 24 -27.84 35.46 -5.39
CA VAL A 24 -27.16 35.08 -4.15
C VAL A 24 -27.71 33.75 -3.63
N GLY A 25 -26.82 32.89 -3.14
CA GLY A 25 -27.15 31.54 -2.63
C GLY A 25 -27.28 30.45 -3.71
N ARG A 26 -27.18 30.79 -5.01
CA ARG A 26 -27.09 29.80 -6.08
C ARG A 26 -25.66 29.34 -6.26
N ASN A 27 -25.49 28.06 -6.60
CA ASN A 27 -24.16 27.45 -6.81
C ASN A 27 -23.32 28.21 -7.84
N GLY A 28 -23.93 28.63 -8.98
CA GLY A 28 -23.24 29.39 -9.99
C GLY A 28 -22.84 30.82 -9.55
N HIS A 29 -23.51 31.40 -8.56
CA HIS A 29 -23.09 32.67 -7.96
C HIS A 29 -21.90 32.49 -7.03
N LEU A 30 -21.98 31.52 -6.12
CA LEU A 30 -20.88 31.19 -5.18
C LEU A 30 -19.61 30.84 -5.93
N MET A 31 -19.72 30.00 -6.97
CA MET A 31 -18.59 29.59 -7.80
C MET A 31 -17.92 30.78 -8.47
N MET A 32 -18.71 31.69 -9.10
CA MET A 32 -18.17 32.89 -9.71
C MET A 32 -17.47 33.79 -8.69
N GLN A 33 -18.09 34.00 -7.52
CA GLN A 33 -17.46 34.75 -6.43
C GLN A 33 -16.15 34.14 -5.95
N ASN A 34 -16.09 32.83 -5.75
CA ASN A 34 -14.89 32.13 -5.26
C ASN A 34 -13.75 32.20 -6.28
N LEU A 35 -14.03 32.02 -7.57
CA LEU A 35 -13.02 32.15 -8.62
C LEU A 35 -12.47 33.58 -8.71
N LEU A 36 -13.33 34.60 -8.65
CA LEU A 36 -12.92 35.99 -8.69
C LEU A 36 -12.14 36.41 -7.43
N LYS A 37 -12.61 36.02 -6.23
CA LYS A 37 -11.90 36.26 -4.96
C LYS A 37 -10.58 35.50 -4.88
N GLY A 38 -10.48 34.30 -5.46
CA GLY A 38 -9.23 33.55 -5.56
C GLY A 38 -8.16 34.24 -6.38
N GLY A 39 -8.55 35.15 -7.31
CA GLY A 39 -7.64 35.93 -8.12
C GLY A 39 -7.07 35.15 -9.31
N PHE A 40 -7.81 34.19 -9.84
CA PHE A 40 -7.41 33.45 -11.05
C PHE A 40 -7.08 34.42 -12.19
N SER A 41 -5.92 34.26 -12.80
CA SER A 41 -5.39 35.18 -13.80
C SER A 41 -5.85 34.87 -15.23
N GLY A 42 -6.40 33.70 -15.47
CA GLY A 42 -6.93 33.27 -16.76
C GLY A 42 -8.36 33.74 -17.04
N PRO A 43 -8.85 33.57 -18.26
CA PRO A 43 -10.22 33.90 -18.61
C PRO A 43 -11.22 33.07 -17.81
N ILE A 44 -12.21 33.75 -17.20
CA ILE A 44 -13.40 33.12 -16.60
C ILE A 44 -14.56 33.42 -17.52
N MET A 45 -15.25 32.37 -18.02
CA MET A 45 -16.31 32.46 -19.01
C MET A 45 -17.64 31.99 -18.40
N PRO A 46 -18.47 32.89 -17.84
CA PRO A 46 -19.79 32.51 -17.34
C PRO A 46 -20.73 32.16 -18.50
N VAL A 47 -21.41 31.01 -18.42
CA VAL A 47 -22.38 30.54 -19.41
C VAL A 47 -23.76 30.51 -18.78
N THR A 48 -24.66 31.33 -19.31
CA THR A 48 -26.04 31.46 -18.85
C THR A 48 -26.92 32.21 -19.88
N PRO A 49 -28.12 31.70 -20.22
CA PRO A 49 -29.02 32.40 -21.12
C PRO A 49 -29.79 33.59 -20.49
N ARG A 50 -29.59 33.82 -19.17
CA ARG A 50 -30.39 34.77 -18.38
C ARG A 50 -29.77 36.14 -18.17
N TYR A 51 -28.44 36.22 -18.24
CA TYR A 51 -27.69 37.43 -17.88
C TYR A 51 -26.67 37.74 -18.96
N GLN A 52 -26.49 39.04 -19.27
CA GLN A 52 -25.40 39.52 -20.14
C GLN A 52 -24.06 39.56 -19.42
N ALA A 53 -24.07 39.69 -18.10
CA ALA A 53 -22.90 39.65 -17.26
C ALA A 53 -23.23 39.02 -15.91
N VAL A 54 -22.27 38.25 -15.33
CA VAL A 54 -22.37 37.66 -14.01
C VAL A 54 -21.19 38.09 -13.16
N CYS A 55 -21.47 38.66 -11.98
CA CYS A 55 -20.46 39.24 -11.09
C CYS A 55 -19.48 40.22 -11.80
N GLY A 56 -19.97 40.97 -12.79
CA GLY A 56 -19.18 41.93 -13.57
C GLY A 56 -18.38 41.32 -14.74
N VAL A 57 -18.48 40.00 -14.98
CA VAL A 57 -17.81 39.33 -16.09
C VAL A 57 -18.82 39.08 -17.21
N LEU A 58 -18.45 39.37 -18.48
CA LEU A 58 -19.29 39.14 -19.67
C LEU A 58 -19.72 37.64 -19.70
N ALA A 59 -21.01 37.41 -19.89
CA ALA A 59 -21.58 36.05 -19.95
C ALA A 59 -21.94 35.67 -21.39
N TYR A 60 -21.90 34.38 -21.66
CA TYR A 60 -22.23 33.73 -22.92
C TYR A 60 -23.55 33.00 -22.78
N ALA A 61 -24.39 33.00 -23.85
CA ALA A 61 -25.72 32.41 -23.79
C ALA A 61 -25.68 30.86 -23.66
N ASP A 62 -24.74 30.26 -24.34
CA ASP A 62 -24.52 28.81 -24.44
C ASP A 62 -23.04 28.46 -24.64
N ILE A 63 -22.73 27.17 -24.72
CA ILE A 63 -21.36 26.64 -24.90
C ILE A 63 -20.82 26.96 -26.30
N GLU A 64 -21.69 26.96 -27.31
CA GLU A 64 -21.32 27.23 -28.71
C GLU A 64 -20.81 28.66 -28.88
N SER A 65 -21.41 29.59 -28.16
CA SER A 65 -21.03 31.03 -28.18
C SER A 65 -19.72 31.36 -27.47
N LEU A 66 -19.10 30.40 -26.77
CA LEU A 66 -17.80 30.62 -26.18
C LEU A 66 -16.73 30.91 -27.23
N PRO A 67 -15.82 31.87 -26.99
CA PRO A 67 -14.83 32.34 -27.99
C PRO A 67 -13.77 31.24 -28.30
N PHE A 68 -13.53 30.31 -27.38
CA PHE A 68 -12.62 29.19 -27.52
C PHE A 68 -13.01 28.08 -26.54
N ALA A 69 -12.43 26.88 -26.70
CA ALA A 69 -12.62 25.78 -25.80
C ALA A 69 -12.02 26.06 -24.40
N PRO A 70 -12.79 25.99 -23.31
CA PRO A 70 -12.21 26.09 -21.97
C PRO A 70 -11.38 24.85 -21.63
N ASP A 71 -10.29 25.02 -20.86
CA ASP A 71 -9.56 23.88 -20.32
C ASP A 71 -10.40 23.15 -19.29
N LEU A 72 -11.10 23.89 -18.42
CA LEU A 72 -11.95 23.39 -17.37
C LEU A 72 -13.34 23.99 -17.43
N ALA A 73 -14.35 23.12 -17.35
CA ALA A 73 -15.73 23.54 -17.16
C ALA A 73 -16.26 23.16 -15.77
N ILE A 74 -17.02 24.07 -15.13
CA ILE A 74 -17.62 23.80 -13.81
C ILE A 74 -19.14 23.81 -13.98
N LEU A 75 -19.79 22.68 -13.72
CA LEU A 75 -21.23 22.46 -13.94
C LEU A 75 -22.00 22.82 -12.67
N CYS A 76 -22.61 24.01 -12.68
CA CYS A 76 -23.50 24.51 -11.62
C CYS A 76 -24.98 24.36 -12.01
N VAL A 77 -25.33 23.27 -12.68
CA VAL A 77 -26.65 22.97 -13.23
C VAL A 77 -27.30 21.76 -12.59
N ASN A 78 -28.57 21.50 -12.94
CA ASN A 78 -29.24 20.30 -12.50
C ASN A 78 -28.64 19.05 -13.18
N ALA A 79 -28.50 17.95 -12.43
CA ALA A 79 -27.90 16.68 -12.87
C ALA A 79 -28.49 16.13 -14.19
N GLN A 80 -29.78 16.35 -14.46
CA GLN A 80 -30.45 15.92 -15.68
C GLN A 80 -29.88 16.53 -16.97
N ARG A 81 -29.20 17.68 -16.88
CA ARG A 81 -28.58 18.36 -18.01
C ARG A 81 -27.12 18.02 -18.24
N ASN A 82 -26.51 17.24 -17.34
CA ASN A 82 -25.08 16.98 -17.42
C ASN A 82 -24.66 16.25 -18.70
N LEU A 83 -25.46 15.29 -19.18
CA LEU A 83 -25.18 14.55 -20.42
C LEU A 83 -25.06 15.45 -21.63
N GLU A 84 -26.07 16.31 -21.86
CA GLU A 84 -26.11 17.27 -22.96
C GLU A 84 -24.91 18.23 -22.89
N ILE A 85 -24.63 18.73 -21.71
CA ILE A 85 -23.55 19.71 -21.47
C ILE A 85 -22.18 19.10 -21.69
N ILE A 86 -21.93 17.88 -21.19
CA ILE A 86 -20.64 17.19 -21.37
C ILE A 86 -20.39 16.88 -22.85
N ALA A 87 -21.41 16.45 -23.60
CA ALA A 87 -21.27 16.24 -25.04
C ALA A 87 -20.90 17.55 -25.74
N ALA A 88 -21.65 18.65 -25.51
CA ALA A 88 -21.36 19.95 -26.11
C ALA A 88 -19.99 20.51 -25.74
N LEU A 89 -19.53 20.32 -24.48
CA LEU A 89 -18.20 20.73 -24.02
C LEU A 89 -17.11 19.94 -24.75
N GLY A 90 -17.28 18.61 -24.88
CA GLY A 90 -16.33 17.79 -25.58
C GLY A 90 -16.23 18.10 -27.08
N ASP A 91 -17.35 18.34 -27.74
CA ASP A 91 -17.41 18.78 -29.14
C ASP A 91 -16.73 20.14 -29.33
N LYS A 92 -16.87 21.06 -28.36
CA LYS A 92 -16.14 22.34 -28.33
C LYS A 92 -14.63 22.14 -28.13
N GLY A 93 -14.16 21.00 -27.57
CA GLY A 93 -12.76 20.68 -27.29
C GLY A 93 -12.33 20.84 -25.82
N CYS A 94 -13.28 21.02 -24.90
CA CYS A 94 -13.01 21.00 -23.45
C CYS A 94 -12.54 19.61 -23.02
N ARG A 95 -11.57 19.56 -22.09
CA ARG A 95 -10.93 18.28 -21.68
C ARG A 95 -11.21 17.88 -20.23
N ALA A 96 -11.71 18.78 -19.40
CA ALA A 96 -12.02 18.48 -18.01
C ALA A 96 -13.27 19.21 -17.54
N ALA A 97 -14.07 18.57 -16.68
CA ALA A 97 -15.23 19.16 -16.06
C ALA A 97 -15.38 18.77 -14.59
N ILE A 98 -15.81 19.71 -13.75
CA ILE A 98 -16.23 19.46 -12.36
C ILE A 98 -17.74 19.37 -12.32
N VAL A 99 -18.27 18.25 -11.84
CA VAL A 99 -19.71 17.98 -11.69
C VAL A 99 -20.09 18.12 -10.22
N LEU A 100 -20.77 19.22 -9.90
CA LEU A 100 -21.10 19.57 -8.51
C LEU A 100 -22.45 19.01 -8.07
N SER A 101 -23.33 18.68 -9.01
CA SER A 101 -24.64 18.10 -8.70
C SER A 101 -24.51 16.69 -8.13
N SER A 102 -25.51 16.30 -7.30
CA SER A 102 -25.60 14.93 -6.80
C SER A 102 -25.77 13.92 -7.95
N PRO A 103 -25.34 12.66 -7.76
CA PRO A 103 -25.51 11.60 -8.75
C PRO A 103 -26.99 11.32 -9.01
N ASN A 104 -27.28 10.76 -10.17
CA ASN A 104 -28.63 10.34 -10.56
C ASN A 104 -28.56 9.00 -11.31
N ALA A 105 -29.69 8.48 -11.75
CA ALA A 105 -29.77 7.21 -12.48
C ALA A 105 -28.97 7.18 -13.80
N GLN A 106 -28.57 8.34 -14.32
CA GLN A 106 -27.79 8.47 -15.56
C GLN A 106 -26.28 8.54 -15.34
N SER A 107 -25.77 8.28 -14.14
CA SER A 107 -24.33 8.39 -13.84
C SER A 107 -23.46 7.49 -14.73
N ALA A 108 -23.91 6.26 -15.02
CA ALA A 108 -23.18 5.36 -15.92
C ALA A 108 -23.15 5.90 -17.37
N GLU A 109 -24.27 6.45 -17.85
CA GLU A 109 -24.35 7.09 -19.17
C GLU A 109 -23.46 8.34 -19.24
N LEU A 110 -23.38 9.11 -18.15
CA LEU A 110 -22.54 10.29 -18.05
C LEU A 110 -21.05 9.92 -18.19
N LYS A 111 -20.60 8.85 -17.52
CA LYS A 111 -19.24 8.31 -17.68
C LYS A 111 -18.97 7.93 -19.13
N ALA A 112 -19.85 7.15 -19.73
CA ALA A 112 -19.70 6.70 -21.13
C ALA A 112 -19.70 7.89 -22.11
N CYS A 113 -20.51 8.92 -21.87
CA CYS A 113 -20.55 10.14 -22.66
C CYS A 113 -19.21 10.91 -22.54
N ALA A 114 -18.73 11.11 -21.33
CA ALA A 114 -17.46 11.80 -21.07
C ALA A 114 -16.28 11.08 -21.75
N GLN A 115 -16.23 9.76 -21.68
CA GLN A 115 -15.21 8.95 -22.34
C GLN A 115 -15.25 9.10 -23.87
N ARG A 116 -16.44 9.05 -24.49
CA ARG A 116 -16.61 9.24 -25.95
C ARG A 116 -16.11 10.61 -26.42
N HIS A 117 -16.32 11.66 -25.62
CA HIS A 117 -15.92 13.02 -25.98
C HIS A 117 -14.57 13.44 -25.38
N ASN A 118 -13.82 12.51 -24.75
CA ASN A 118 -12.52 12.74 -24.12
C ASN A 118 -12.53 13.87 -23.08
N VAL A 119 -13.56 13.93 -22.22
CA VAL A 119 -13.70 14.86 -21.11
C VAL A 119 -13.50 14.09 -19.80
N ARG A 120 -12.52 14.50 -18.97
CA ARG A 120 -12.33 13.92 -17.63
C ARG A 120 -13.30 14.58 -16.63
N LEU A 121 -13.88 13.79 -15.74
CA LEU A 121 -14.88 14.25 -14.79
C LEU A 121 -14.39 14.17 -13.35
N LEU A 122 -14.41 15.28 -12.63
CA LEU A 122 -14.31 15.33 -11.17
C LEU A 122 -15.73 15.37 -10.58
N GLY A 123 -16.08 14.41 -9.75
CA GLY A 123 -17.42 14.23 -9.19
C GLY A 123 -18.18 13.07 -9.86
N PRO A 124 -19.50 13.05 -9.81
CA PRO A 124 -20.44 14.03 -9.23
C PRO A 124 -20.35 14.20 -7.71
N ASN A 125 -21.19 15.07 -7.16
CA ASN A 125 -21.23 15.35 -5.71
C ASN A 125 -19.92 15.91 -5.14
N SER A 126 -19.10 16.54 -5.98
CA SER A 126 -17.83 17.14 -5.59
C SER A 126 -18.03 18.50 -4.89
N LEU A 127 -17.22 18.81 -3.88
CA LEU A 127 -17.08 20.16 -3.33
C LEU A 127 -16.33 21.07 -4.33
N GLY A 128 -15.52 20.48 -5.20
CA GLY A 128 -14.67 21.18 -6.15
C GLY A 128 -13.17 21.05 -5.86
N LEU A 129 -12.43 22.00 -6.39
CA LEU A 129 -10.97 22.04 -6.44
C LEU A 129 -10.46 23.40 -5.95
N LEU A 130 -9.43 23.38 -5.08
CA LEU A 130 -8.68 24.58 -4.70
C LEU A 130 -7.20 24.37 -5.00
N ALA A 131 -6.63 25.25 -5.80
CA ALA A 131 -5.21 25.25 -6.18
C ALA A 131 -4.58 26.63 -5.91
N PRO A 132 -4.12 26.91 -4.68
CA PRO A 132 -3.75 28.25 -4.26
C PRO A 132 -2.53 28.82 -4.99
N TRP A 133 -1.59 27.98 -5.43
CA TRP A 133 -0.46 28.40 -6.23
C TRP A 133 -0.85 28.96 -7.62
N GLN A 134 -1.96 28.47 -8.17
CA GLN A 134 -2.59 28.95 -9.40
C GLN A 134 -3.68 30.00 -9.12
N LYS A 135 -3.92 30.34 -7.86
CA LYS A 135 -4.99 31.25 -7.41
C LYS A 135 -6.38 30.76 -7.82
N ILE A 136 -6.59 29.46 -7.89
CA ILE A 136 -7.86 28.83 -8.26
C ILE A 136 -8.63 28.45 -6.99
N ASN A 137 -9.85 28.97 -6.87
CA ASN A 137 -10.85 28.49 -5.94
C ASN A 137 -12.11 28.09 -6.73
N ALA A 138 -12.09 26.89 -7.30
CA ALA A 138 -13.21 26.29 -8.04
C ALA A 138 -14.00 25.37 -7.10
N SER A 139 -14.45 25.89 -5.96
CA SER A 139 -15.14 25.13 -4.92
C SER A 139 -16.30 25.87 -4.29
N PHE A 140 -17.11 25.16 -3.51
CA PHE A 140 -18.14 25.73 -2.64
C PHE A 140 -17.63 25.98 -1.21
N SER A 141 -16.34 25.93 -0.97
CA SER A 141 -15.80 26.22 0.35
C SER A 141 -16.10 27.67 0.75
N PRO A 142 -16.58 27.89 1.97
CA PRO A 142 -16.74 29.24 2.54
C PRO A 142 -15.41 29.83 3.04
N VAL A 143 -14.36 28.98 3.16
CA VAL A 143 -13.08 29.32 3.79
C VAL A 143 -12.01 29.45 2.71
N PRO A 144 -11.21 30.52 2.72
CA PRO A 144 -10.04 30.62 1.85
C PRO A 144 -8.95 29.63 2.27
N ILE A 145 -8.04 29.34 1.35
CA ILE A 145 -6.92 28.42 1.60
C ILE A 145 -5.60 29.12 1.36
N LEU A 146 -4.62 28.83 2.22
CA LEU A 146 -3.27 29.35 2.12
C LEU A 146 -2.43 28.46 1.18
N PRO A 147 -1.50 29.03 0.39
CA PRO A 147 -0.54 28.26 -0.37
C PRO A 147 0.44 27.56 0.57
N GLY A 148 0.69 26.27 0.30
CA GLY A 148 1.59 25.43 1.08
C GLY A 148 2.06 24.21 0.29
N LYS A 149 2.50 23.18 1.00
CA LYS A 149 3.12 22.00 0.40
C LYS A 149 2.34 20.70 0.59
N LEU A 150 1.16 20.76 1.19
CA LEU A 150 0.32 19.59 1.45
C LEU A 150 -0.72 19.45 0.34
N ALA A 151 -0.89 18.24 -0.20
CA ALA A 151 -2.05 17.93 -1.01
C ALA A 151 -3.09 17.19 -0.15
N PHE A 152 -4.36 17.51 -0.32
CA PHE A 152 -5.47 16.82 0.35
C PHE A 152 -6.46 16.30 -0.68
N ILE A 153 -6.73 15.00 -0.61
CA ILE A 153 -7.70 14.29 -1.44
C ILE A 153 -8.79 13.75 -0.53
N SER A 154 -10.05 14.04 -0.82
CA SER A 154 -11.17 13.60 0.02
C SER A 154 -12.34 13.09 -0.81
N GLN A 155 -12.95 12.00 -0.38
CA GLN A 155 -14.22 11.52 -0.92
C GLN A 155 -15.44 12.15 -0.21
N SER A 156 -15.24 12.97 0.84
CA SER A 156 -16.30 13.61 1.60
C SER A 156 -16.25 15.13 1.53
N ALA A 157 -17.31 15.76 1.06
CA ALA A 157 -17.44 17.23 1.07
C ALA A 157 -17.54 17.79 2.51
N ALA A 158 -18.21 17.09 3.42
CA ALA A 158 -18.36 17.51 4.80
C ALA A 158 -17.02 17.50 5.55
N VAL A 159 -16.25 16.43 5.41
CA VAL A 159 -14.89 16.32 5.98
C VAL A 159 -13.97 17.37 5.35
N SER A 160 -14.08 17.61 4.04
CA SER A 160 -13.30 18.65 3.36
C SER A 160 -13.51 20.03 3.94
N ASN A 161 -14.75 20.45 4.17
CA ASN A 161 -15.04 21.76 4.77
C ASN A 161 -14.51 21.87 6.21
N THR A 162 -14.64 20.81 7.01
CA THR A 162 -14.13 20.77 8.40
C THR A 162 -12.61 20.91 8.41
N ILE A 163 -11.92 20.23 7.48
CA ILE A 163 -10.46 20.28 7.36
C ILE A 163 -9.99 21.67 6.94
N LEU A 164 -10.69 22.31 6.00
CA LEU A 164 -10.36 23.66 5.55
C LEU A 164 -10.52 24.69 6.66
N ASP A 165 -11.60 24.64 7.42
CA ASP A 165 -11.83 25.52 8.57
C ASP A 165 -10.75 25.36 9.67
N TRP A 166 -10.42 24.11 9.98
CA TRP A 166 -9.39 23.79 10.95
C TRP A 166 -7.98 24.20 10.48
N ALA A 167 -7.66 24.01 9.20
CA ALA A 167 -6.38 24.39 8.62
C ALA A 167 -6.19 25.90 8.59
N GLN A 168 -7.27 26.66 8.30
CA GLN A 168 -7.25 28.11 8.33
C GLN A 168 -6.89 28.67 9.69
N GLN A 169 -7.47 28.12 10.78
CA GLN A 169 -7.17 28.54 12.14
C GLN A 169 -5.70 28.29 12.54
N ARG A 170 -5.06 27.29 11.92
CA ARG A 170 -3.67 26.89 12.22
C ARG A 170 -2.66 27.34 11.18
N GLU A 171 -3.08 28.17 10.23
CA GLU A 171 -2.25 28.69 9.15
C GLU A 171 -1.59 27.60 8.31
N ILE A 172 -2.26 26.42 8.18
CA ILE A 172 -1.78 25.31 7.37
C ILE A 172 -2.15 25.56 5.92
N GLY A 173 -1.13 25.61 5.06
CA GLY A 173 -1.29 25.82 3.61
C GLY A 173 -1.27 24.51 2.81
N PHE A 174 -1.94 24.54 1.64
CA PHE A 174 -2.01 23.41 0.73
C PHE A 174 -1.37 23.73 -0.63
N SER A 175 -0.85 22.70 -1.29
CA SER A 175 -0.48 22.76 -2.70
C SER A 175 -1.70 22.55 -3.59
N LEU A 176 -2.56 21.60 -3.18
CA LEU A 176 -3.77 21.21 -3.87
C LEU A 176 -4.77 20.66 -2.85
N PHE A 177 -6.04 21.00 -3.01
CA PHE A 177 -7.13 20.47 -2.19
C PHE A 177 -8.28 20.05 -3.11
N ILE A 178 -8.62 18.77 -3.12
CA ILE A 178 -9.61 18.18 -4.03
C ILE A 178 -10.62 17.37 -3.26
N ALA A 179 -11.90 17.64 -3.53
CA ALA A 179 -12.99 16.77 -3.11
C ALA A 179 -13.49 15.97 -4.32
N LEU A 180 -13.24 14.66 -4.31
CA LEU A 180 -13.59 13.76 -5.40
C LEU A 180 -15.11 13.60 -5.58
N GLY A 181 -15.87 13.64 -4.46
CA GLY A 181 -17.27 13.21 -4.46
C GLY A 181 -17.39 11.71 -4.71
N ASP A 182 -18.27 11.30 -5.61
CA ASP A 182 -18.55 9.88 -5.87
C ASP A 182 -17.52 9.21 -6.81
N SER A 183 -16.46 9.90 -7.21
CA SER A 183 -15.34 9.36 -8.02
C SER A 183 -15.79 8.58 -9.26
N LEU A 184 -16.69 9.14 -10.06
CA LEU A 184 -17.25 8.45 -11.23
C LEU A 184 -16.20 8.13 -12.30
N ASP A 185 -15.24 9.04 -12.53
CA ASP A 185 -14.17 8.91 -13.52
C ASP A 185 -12.80 9.14 -12.87
N ILE A 186 -12.53 10.35 -12.37
CA ILE A 186 -11.27 10.64 -11.67
C ILE A 186 -11.36 10.11 -10.23
N ASP A 187 -10.40 9.27 -9.85
CA ASP A 187 -10.32 8.67 -8.53
C ASP A 187 -8.98 8.99 -7.84
N VAL A 188 -8.78 8.43 -6.67
CA VAL A 188 -7.59 8.65 -5.82
C VAL A 188 -6.30 8.28 -6.55
N ASP A 189 -6.29 7.19 -7.31
CA ASP A 189 -5.13 6.71 -8.06
C ASP A 189 -4.66 7.71 -9.13
N ASP A 190 -5.58 8.33 -9.88
CA ASP A 190 -5.25 9.38 -10.87
C ASP A 190 -4.53 10.57 -10.22
N LEU A 191 -5.02 10.99 -9.04
CA LEU A 191 -4.44 12.10 -8.31
C LEU A 191 -3.10 11.77 -7.66
N LEU A 192 -2.93 10.53 -7.18
CA LEU A 192 -1.66 10.06 -6.63
C LEU A 192 -0.55 10.10 -7.69
N ASP A 193 -0.83 9.68 -8.90
CA ASP A 193 0.12 9.71 -10.01
C ASP A 193 0.57 11.15 -10.37
N PHE A 194 -0.38 12.07 -10.40
CA PHE A 194 -0.07 13.49 -10.65
C PHE A 194 0.75 14.08 -9.50
N LEU A 195 0.30 13.88 -8.26
CA LEU A 195 0.92 14.47 -7.08
C LEU A 195 2.28 13.86 -6.74
N ALA A 196 2.54 12.61 -7.14
CA ALA A 196 3.86 11.99 -7.00
C ALA A 196 4.98 12.81 -7.66
N ARG A 197 4.65 13.46 -8.78
CA ARG A 197 5.59 14.26 -9.60
C ARG A 197 5.48 15.78 -9.36
N ASP A 198 4.44 16.24 -8.67
CA ASP A 198 4.22 17.67 -8.45
C ASP A 198 5.25 18.27 -7.49
N SER A 199 6.09 19.20 -7.96
CA SER A 199 7.15 19.82 -7.16
C SER A 199 6.64 20.74 -6.04
N LYS A 200 5.38 21.15 -6.07
CA LYS A 200 4.76 21.98 -5.02
C LYS A 200 4.25 21.15 -3.84
N THR A 201 4.09 19.83 -4.03
CA THR A 201 3.57 18.91 -3.02
C THR A 201 4.72 18.17 -2.34
N SER A 202 4.81 18.23 -1.03
CA SER A 202 5.77 17.48 -0.22
C SER A 202 5.15 16.28 0.52
N ALA A 203 3.85 16.29 0.81
CA ALA A 203 3.12 15.18 1.41
C ALA A 203 1.68 15.15 0.91
N ILE A 204 1.08 13.96 0.88
CA ILE A 204 -0.27 13.73 0.39
C ILE A 204 -1.13 13.18 1.53
N LEU A 205 -2.29 13.75 1.74
CA LEU A 205 -3.27 13.38 2.74
C LEU A 205 -4.51 12.87 2.05
N ILE A 206 -5.04 11.73 2.47
CA ILE A 206 -6.19 11.09 1.87
C ILE A 206 -7.26 10.81 2.93
N TYR A 207 -8.47 11.26 2.69
CA TYR A 207 -9.67 10.78 3.37
C TYR A 207 -10.40 9.82 2.44
N LEU A 208 -10.41 8.54 2.81
CA LEU A 208 -10.87 7.42 2.00
C LEU A 208 -12.13 6.79 2.62
N GLU A 209 -13.18 6.63 1.83
CA GLU A 209 -14.41 5.91 2.21
C GLU A 209 -14.47 4.53 1.54
N HIS A 210 -14.10 4.44 0.27
CA HIS A 210 -14.09 3.20 -0.52
C HIS A 210 -13.07 3.26 -1.66
N LEU A 211 -12.77 2.11 -2.24
CA LEU A 211 -11.96 1.97 -3.45
C LEU A 211 -12.80 1.32 -4.55
N HIS A 212 -12.74 1.86 -5.75
CA HIS A 212 -13.38 1.26 -6.92
C HIS A 212 -12.47 0.21 -7.58
N ASP A 213 -11.17 0.49 -7.64
CA ASP A 213 -10.16 -0.39 -8.22
C ASP A 213 -8.95 -0.47 -7.28
N ALA A 214 -8.88 -1.56 -6.51
CA ALA A 214 -7.80 -1.78 -5.55
C ALA A 214 -6.44 -1.92 -6.22
N ARG A 215 -6.37 -2.49 -7.43
CA ARG A 215 -5.12 -2.67 -8.17
C ARG A 215 -4.54 -1.34 -8.61
N ARG A 216 -5.34 -0.51 -9.27
CA ARG A 216 -4.93 0.83 -9.70
C ARG A 216 -4.48 1.68 -8.52
N PHE A 217 -5.26 1.64 -7.42
CA PHE A 217 -4.89 2.33 -6.19
C PHE A 217 -3.54 1.85 -5.64
N LEU A 218 -3.33 0.54 -5.51
CA LEU A 218 -2.07 -0.02 -4.98
C LEU A 218 -0.87 0.32 -5.88
N SER A 219 -1.02 0.24 -7.19
CA SER A 219 0.02 0.59 -8.15
C SER A 219 0.40 2.07 -8.03
N ALA A 220 -0.58 3.00 -8.08
CA ALA A 220 -0.36 4.44 -7.94
C ALA A 220 0.22 4.80 -6.55
N ALA A 221 -0.34 4.21 -5.49
CA ALA A 221 0.09 4.45 -4.12
C ALA A 221 1.53 3.99 -3.87
N ARG A 222 1.91 2.80 -4.35
CA ARG A 222 3.30 2.30 -4.27
C ARG A 222 4.28 3.20 -5.02
N SER A 223 3.91 3.65 -6.21
CA SER A 223 4.73 4.58 -6.99
C SER A 223 4.90 5.92 -6.28
N ALA A 224 3.81 6.50 -5.78
CA ALA A 224 3.81 7.80 -5.12
C ALA A 224 4.52 7.77 -3.76
N SER A 225 4.32 6.72 -2.95
CA SER A 225 4.89 6.59 -1.61
C SER A 225 6.41 6.45 -1.59
N ARG A 226 7.02 6.01 -2.70
CA ARG A 226 8.49 5.99 -2.87
C ARG A 226 9.10 7.38 -2.96
N ASN A 227 8.29 8.39 -3.27
CA ASN A 227 8.75 9.76 -3.48
C ASN A 227 8.26 10.71 -2.39
N LYS A 228 7.08 10.46 -1.81
CA LYS A 228 6.42 11.37 -0.86
C LYS A 228 5.69 10.61 0.23
N PRO A 229 5.67 11.12 1.47
CA PRO A 229 4.80 10.59 2.52
C PRO A 229 3.33 10.69 2.12
N ILE A 230 2.60 9.59 2.29
CA ILE A 230 1.16 9.52 2.06
C ILE A 230 0.48 9.02 3.33
N LEU A 231 -0.47 9.80 3.84
CA LEU A 231 -1.22 9.50 5.04
C LEU A 231 -2.69 9.28 4.69
N VAL A 232 -3.29 8.25 5.28
CA VAL A 232 -4.66 7.83 4.95
C VAL A 232 -5.50 7.72 6.21
N ILE A 233 -6.65 8.40 6.22
CA ILE A 233 -7.76 8.08 7.11
C ILE A 233 -8.73 7.20 6.31
N LYS A 234 -9.06 6.00 6.84
CA LYS A 234 -10.11 5.14 6.28
C LYS A 234 -11.34 5.21 7.16
N SER A 235 -12.43 5.67 6.58
CA SER A 235 -13.77 5.67 7.18
C SER A 235 -14.57 4.43 6.76
N GLY A 236 -15.69 4.13 7.42
CA GLY A 236 -16.48 2.93 7.11
C GLY A 236 -15.78 1.64 7.55
N ARG A 237 -15.27 1.60 8.79
CA ARG A 237 -14.56 0.43 9.34
C ARG A 237 -15.51 -0.72 9.72
N SER A 238 -16.71 -0.41 10.16
CA SER A 238 -17.72 -1.41 10.54
C SER A 238 -18.77 -1.56 9.44
N PRO A 239 -19.44 -2.73 9.34
CA PRO A 239 -20.50 -2.94 8.36
C PRO A 239 -21.60 -1.87 8.42
N ARG A 240 -21.96 -1.42 9.63
CA ARG A 240 -22.95 -0.34 9.81
C ARG A 240 -22.48 1.00 9.26
N ALA A 241 -21.21 1.34 9.45
CA ALA A 241 -20.62 2.55 8.89
C ALA A 241 -20.50 2.47 7.36
N GLN A 242 -20.16 1.30 6.81
CA GLN A 242 -20.14 1.06 5.36
C GLN A 242 -21.53 1.25 4.74
N GLN A 243 -22.58 0.77 5.41
CA GLN A 243 -23.98 0.99 4.96
C GLN A 243 -24.33 2.48 4.92
N LEU A 244 -23.90 3.29 5.91
CA LEU A 244 -24.13 4.73 5.90
C LEU A 244 -23.43 5.44 4.72
N LEU A 245 -22.30 4.94 4.30
CA LEU A 245 -21.51 5.48 3.19
C LEU A 245 -21.92 4.88 1.82
N ASN A 246 -22.90 3.98 1.78
CA ASN A 246 -23.27 3.20 0.59
C ASN A 246 -22.04 2.55 -0.09
N SER A 247 -21.06 2.14 0.70
CA SER A 247 -19.81 1.57 0.21
C SER A 247 -19.88 0.05 0.13
N VAL A 248 -19.05 -0.56 -0.73
CA VAL A 248 -18.89 -2.01 -0.82
C VAL A 248 -18.38 -2.54 0.53
N GLN A 249 -18.98 -3.63 0.99
CA GLN A 249 -18.59 -4.28 2.26
C GLN A 249 -17.29 -5.05 2.05
N GLY A 250 -16.17 -4.50 2.54
CA GLY A 250 -14.86 -5.15 2.61
C GLY A 250 -14.36 -5.15 4.05
N LEU A 251 -13.41 -6.04 4.35
CA LEU A 251 -12.80 -6.14 5.68
C LEU A 251 -11.90 -4.93 5.95
N ASP A 252 -12.04 -4.29 7.10
CA ASP A 252 -11.20 -3.14 7.47
C ASP A 252 -9.71 -3.53 7.59
N VAL A 253 -9.43 -4.75 8.04
CA VAL A 253 -8.08 -5.30 8.11
C VAL A 253 -7.44 -5.52 6.73
N ALA A 254 -8.24 -5.71 5.66
CA ALA A 254 -7.75 -5.77 4.29
C ALA A 254 -7.26 -4.40 3.79
N TYR A 255 -7.97 -3.33 4.14
CA TYR A 255 -7.49 -1.96 3.90
C TYR A 255 -6.19 -1.66 4.64
N ASP A 256 -6.05 -2.13 5.90
CA ASP A 256 -4.78 -2.01 6.64
C ASP A 256 -3.63 -2.70 5.90
N ALA A 257 -3.85 -3.94 5.48
CA ALA A 257 -2.86 -4.71 4.73
C ALA A 257 -2.47 -4.02 3.40
N ALA A 258 -3.46 -3.48 2.67
CA ALA A 258 -3.25 -2.76 1.42
C ALA A 258 -2.44 -1.46 1.63
N ILE A 259 -2.80 -0.66 2.63
CA ILE A 259 -2.13 0.60 2.98
C ILE A 259 -0.67 0.34 3.37
N GLN A 260 -0.43 -0.67 4.22
CA GLN A 260 0.93 -1.08 4.61
C GLN A 260 1.74 -1.60 3.41
N ARG A 261 1.12 -2.44 2.58
CA ARG A 261 1.75 -3.02 1.39
C ARG A 261 2.16 -1.97 0.36
N ALA A 262 1.41 -0.86 0.30
CA ALA A 262 1.72 0.28 -0.56
C ALA A 262 2.73 1.27 0.06
N GLY A 263 3.19 1.05 1.29
CA GLY A 263 4.13 1.93 1.96
C GLY A 263 3.51 3.21 2.54
N LEU A 264 2.18 3.25 2.68
CA LEU A 264 1.46 4.39 3.24
C LEU A 264 1.38 4.31 4.76
N LEU A 265 1.00 5.42 5.40
CA LEU A 265 0.70 5.48 6.81
C LEU A 265 -0.81 5.63 7.05
N ARG A 266 -1.43 4.67 7.74
CA ARG A 266 -2.81 4.81 8.22
C ARG A 266 -2.84 5.55 9.56
N VAL A 267 -3.72 6.54 9.68
CA VAL A 267 -3.99 7.27 10.91
C VAL A 267 -5.45 7.10 11.31
N GLN A 268 -5.75 7.25 12.61
CA GLN A 268 -7.06 6.86 13.15
C GLN A 268 -8.12 7.95 13.02
N ASP A 269 -7.70 9.22 13.12
CA ASP A 269 -8.59 10.37 13.09
C ASP A 269 -7.92 11.61 12.47
N THR A 270 -8.69 12.68 12.33
CA THR A 270 -8.23 13.94 11.73
C THR A 270 -7.17 14.65 12.57
N HIS A 271 -7.19 14.50 13.88
CA HIS A 271 -6.18 15.07 14.76
C HIS A 271 -4.82 14.38 14.57
N GLU A 272 -4.83 13.04 14.54
CA GLU A 272 -3.63 12.25 14.22
C GLU A 272 -3.09 12.57 12.83
N LEU A 273 -3.97 12.81 11.82
CA LEU A 273 -3.56 13.13 10.46
C LEU A 273 -2.64 14.36 10.43
N PHE A 274 -3.06 15.44 11.05
CA PHE A 274 -2.29 16.68 11.05
C PHE A 274 -1.06 16.61 11.92
N SER A 275 -1.16 15.96 13.08
CA SER A 275 0.01 15.73 13.95
C SER A 275 1.08 14.89 13.25
N ALA A 276 0.68 13.84 12.52
CA ALA A 276 1.62 13.01 11.76
C ALA A 276 2.27 13.78 10.61
N VAL A 277 1.52 14.64 9.90
CA VAL A 277 2.07 15.49 8.83
C VAL A 277 3.08 16.49 9.37
N GLU A 278 2.72 17.19 10.44
CA GLU A 278 3.62 18.15 11.10
C GLU A 278 4.92 17.44 11.52
N THR A 279 4.79 16.26 12.11
CA THR A 279 5.92 15.45 12.52
C THR A 279 6.80 15.05 11.33
N LEU A 280 6.21 14.44 10.28
CA LEU A 280 6.94 13.96 9.11
C LEU A 280 7.59 15.09 8.29
N SER A 281 7.01 16.30 8.31
CA SER A 281 7.53 17.45 7.56
C SER A 281 8.70 18.16 8.26
N HIS A 282 8.81 18.05 9.58
CA HIS A 282 9.82 18.75 10.37
C HIS A 282 10.91 17.84 10.94
N MET A 283 10.67 16.52 10.99
CA MET A 283 11.62 15.61 11.61
C MET A 283 12.53 14.93 10.59
N HIS A 284 13.73 14.60 11.05
CA HIS A 284 14.65 13.77 10.26
C HIS A 284 14.15 12.33 10.18
N PRO A 285 14.42 11.60 9.07
CA PRO A 285 14.10 10.17 8.97
C PRO A 285 14.72 9.39 10.14
N LEU A 286 13.92 8.56 10.78
CA LEU A 286 14.39 7.73 11.89
C LEU A 286 15.40 6.69 11.40
N ARG A 287 16.51 6.53 12.15
CA ARG A 287 17.50 5.47 11.87
C ARG A 287 17.13 4.14 12.53
N GLY A 288 16.41 4.18 13.65
CA GLY A 288 15.91 3.04 14.40
C GLY A 288 14.56 3.33 15.05
N GLU A 289 14.22 2.57 16.09
CA GLU A 289 12.89 2.58 16.73
C GLU A 289 12.94 2.88 18.24
N LYS A 290 14.12 3.30 18.75
CA LYS A 290 14.33 3.51 20.17
C LYS A 290 14.17 4.98 20.54
N ILE A 291 13.32 5.26 21.53
CA ILE A 291 13.10 6.63 22.04
C ILE A 291 13.70 6.82 23.43
N LEU A 292 14.32 7.98 23.63
CA LEU A 292 14.71 8.51 24.94
C LEU A 292 13.65 9.51 25.38
N ILE A 293 13.26 9.47 26.65
CA ILE A 293 12.29 10.38 27.27
C ILE A 293 12.98 11.14 28.41
N ILE A 294 12.87 12.47 28.38
CA ILE A 294 13.36 13.39 29.41
C ILE A 294 12.15 14.19 29.91
N SER A 295 11.92 14.23 31.22
CA SER A 295 10.76 14.91 31.81
C SER A 295 11.15 15.59 33.13
N ASN A 296 10.45 16.68 33.49
CA ASN A 296 10.51 17.25 34.85
C ASN A 296 9.36 16.73 35.74
N GLY A 297 8.88 15.53 35.49
CA GLY A 297 7.85 14.88 36.29
C GLY A 297 7.68 13.43 35.94
N ALA A 298 7.59 12.57 36.96
CA ALA A 298 7.41 11.13 36.78
C ALA A 298 6.08 10.76 36.10
N ALA A 299 4.98 11.47 36.44
CA ALA A 299 3.65 11.14 35.90
C ALA A 299 3.54 11.33 34.36
N PRO A 300 3.91 12.48 33.78
CA PRO A 300 3.92 12.62 32.32
C PRO A 300 4.87 11.64 31.61
N ALA A 301 5.99 11.30 32.24
CA ALA A 301 6.89 10.28 31.73
C ALA A 301 6.23 8.90 31.73
N ALA A 302 5.55 8.51 32.81
CA ALA A 302 4.82 7.24 32.91
C ALA A 302 3.70 7.14 31.86
N MET A 303 2.89 8.21 31.66
CA MET A 303 1.87 8.27 30.61
C MET A 303 2.47 8.04 29.22
N SER A 304 3.68 8.60 28.95
CA SER A 304 4.40 8.36 27.71
C SER A 304 4.84 6.91 27.55
N VAL A 305 5.31 6.28 28.62
CA VAL A 305 5.74 4.87 28.60
C VAL A 305 4.55 3.95 28.37
N ASP A 306 3.42 4.19 29.05
CA ASP A 306 2.21 3.39 28.91
C ASP A 306 1.70 3.43 27.45
N GLU A 307 1.65 4.62 26.85
CA GLU A 307 1.26 4.75 25.43
C GLU A 307 2.26 4.13 24.48
N LEU A 308 3.58 4.24 24.75
CA LEU A 308 4.64 3.63 23.95
C LEU A 308 4.50 2.10 23.95
N LEU A 309 4.33 1.50 25.12
CA LEU A 309 4.18 0.05 25.27
C LEU A 309 2.86 -0.44 24.66
N ARG A 310 1.77 0.31 24.84
CA ARG A 310 0.48 0.01 24.22
C ARG A 310 0.59 -0.08 22.69
N ARG A 311 1.46 0.75 22.07
CA ARG A 311 1.73 0.76 20.63
C ARG A 311 2.92 -0.12 20.22
N ASN A 312 3.41 -1.01 21.09
CA ASN A 312 4.57 -1.87 20.85
C ASN A 312 5.85 -1.11 20.45
N GLY A 313 6.04 0.08 21.03
CA GLY A 313 7.25 0.89 20.87
C GLY A 313 8.38 0.42 21.79
N LYS A 314 9.57 0.99 21.61
CA LYS A 314 10.79 0.59 22.34
C LYS A 314 11.43 1.77 23.04
N LEU A 315 11.62 1.63 24.37
CA LEU A 315 12.50 2.52 25.11
C LEU A 315 13.97 2.24 24.78
N ALA A 316 14.78 3.27 24.72
CA ALA A 316 16.23 3.15 24.61
C ALA A 316 16.83 2.75 25.96
N THR A 317 17.87 1.92 25.93
CA THR A 317 18.73 1.68 27.08
C THR A 317 19.95 2.61 26.95
N LEU A 318 20.20 3.42 27.95
CA LEU A 318 21.34 4.33 27.95
C LEU A 318 22.67 3.57 28.17
N ASP A 319 23.72 4.07 27.54
CA ASP A 319 25.08 3.58 27.79
C ASP A 319 25.61 4.04 29.16
N GLU A 320 26.57 3.29 29.73
CA GLU A 320 27.12 3.56 31.05
C GLU A 320 27.92 4.88 31.10
N ASP A 321 28.47 5.32 29.97
CA ASP A 321 29.21 6.59 29.88
C ASP A 321 28.25 7.77 30.07
N ALA A 322 27.08 7.72 29.39
CA ALA A 322 26.05 8.72 29.57
C ALA A 322 25.47 8.74 30.98
N LEU A 323 25.23 7.55 31.57
CA LEU A 323 24.77 7.42 32.95
C LEU A 323 25.78 7.98 33.96
N THR A 324 27.06 7.71 33.75
CA THR A 324 28.14 8.22 34.62
C THR A 324 28.27 9.74 34.51
N ALA A 325 28.21 10.28 33.30
CA ALA A 325 28.21 11.72 33.06
C ALA A 325 26.98 12.42 33.72
N LEU A 326 25.80 11.81 33.60
CA LEU A 326 24.60 12.31 34.26
C LEU A 326 24.75 12.32 35.80
N ARG A 327 25.18 11.22 36.39
CA ARG A 327 25.44 11.12 37.86
C ARG A 327 26.37 12.21 38.36
N SER A 328 27.33 12.63 37.55
CA SER A 328 28.31 13.68 37.94
C SER A 328 27.70 15.11 37.89
N LYS A 329 26.58 15.32 37.21
CA LYS A 329 26.02 16.66 36.94
C LYS A 329 24.62 16.86 37.46
N MET A 330 23.93 15.77 37.78
CA MET A 330 22.53 15.81 38.28
C MET A 330 22.52 15.63 39.81
N PRO A 331 21.51 16.17 40.50
CA PRO A 331 21.26 15.88 41.92
C PRO A 331 21.08 14.37 42.16
N ASP A 332 21.39 13.89 43.35
CA ASP A 332 21.36 12.46 43.72
C ASP A 332 19.95 11.85 43.67
N ASP A 333 18.91 12.67 43.77
CA ASP A 333 17.50 12.28 43.78
C ASP A 333 16.88 12.21 42.36
N VAL A 334 17.63 12.53 41.31
CA VAL A 334 17.19 12.42 39.91
C VAL A 334 17.20 10.97 39.47
N TYR A 335 16.07 10.53 38.86
CA TYR A 335 15.97 9.20 38.28
C TYR A 335 16.66 9.15 36.91
N LEU A 336 17.75 8.39 36.81
CA LEU A 336 18.65 8.41 35.68
C LEU A 336 18.47 7.22 34.69
N GLN A 337 17.41 6.41 34.85
CA GLN A 337 17.04 5.44 33.80
C GLN A 337 16.04 6.08 32.82
N ASN A 338 15.94 5.52 31.62
CA ASN A 338 14.92 5.98 30.65
C ASN A 338 13.53 5.49 31.03
N PRO A 339 12.55 6.39 31.28
CA PRO A 339 12.60 7.86 31.21
C PRO A 339 13.48 8.51 32.29
N ILE A 340 14.18 9.59 31.91
CA ILE A 340 14.92 10.41 32.85
C ILE A 340 13.97 11.42 33.48
N ASP A 341 13.79 11.35 34.80
CA ASP A 341 12.98 12.31 35.58
C ASP A 341 13.90 13.34 36.26
N LEU A 342 13.92 14.55 35.70
CA LEU A 342 14.70 15.69 36.19
C LEU A 342 14.09 16.33 37.44
N ARG A 343 12.95 15.86 37.92
CA ARG A 343 12.15 16.35 39.04
C ARG A 343 11.42 17.67 38.75
N ASP A 344 10.42 17.96 39.55
CA ASP A 344 9.53 19.12 39.42
C ASP A 344 10.20 20.47 39.69
N ASP A 345 11.34 20.46 40.40
CA ASP A 345 12.20 21.61 40.65
C ASP A 345 13.27 21.85 39.55
N ALA A 346 13.22 21.12 38.45
CA ALA A 346 14.19 21.23 37.37
C ALA A 346 14.26 22.64 36.76
N THR A 347 15.38 23.28 36.90
CA THR A 347 15.65 24.58 36.28
C THR A 347 15.94 24.45 34.78
N PRO A 348 15.83 25.53 33.97
CA PRO A 348 16.26 25.52 32.55
C PRO A 348 17.69 25.04 32.35
N ALA A 349 18.60 25.38 33.27
CA ALA A 349 20.01 24.95 33.26
C ALA A 349 20.17 23.43 33.50
N ARG A 350 19.27 22.82 34.31
CA ARG A 350 19.26 21.35 34.51
C ARG A 350 18.85 20.63 33.21
N TYR A 351 17.83 21.15 32.52
CA TYR A 351 17.50 20.66 31.17
C TYR A 351 18.65 20.77 30.19
N GLN A 352 19.31 21.93 30.14
CA GLN A 352 20.48 22.15 29.27
C GLN A 352 21.57 21.12 29.53
N SER A 353 21.93 20.92 30.81
CA SER A 353 23.00 19.99 31.21
C SER A 353 22.65 18.54 30.85
N ALA A 354 21.40 18.11 31.12
CA ALA A 354 20.94 16.77 30.79
C ALA A 354 20.92 16.54 29.24
N ILE A 355 20.37 17.48 28.48
CA ILE A 355 20.26 17.38 27.04
C ILE A 355 21.64 17.34 26.38
N ASN A 356 22.58 18.19 26.79
CA ASN A 356 23.95 18.18 26.25
C ASN A 356 24.65 16.82 26.47
N ILE A 357 24.61 16.27 27.70
CA ILE A 357 25.19 14.96 27.99
C ILE A 357 24.53 13.85 27.14
N LEU A 358 23.19 13.87 27.06
CA LEU A 358 22.46 12.83 26.35
C LEU A 358 22.64 12.92 24.84
N LEU A 359 22.80 14.12 24.27
CA LEU A 359 23.08 14.27 22.85
C LEU A 359 24.42 13.67 22.41
N ASP A 360 25.37 13.47 23.31
CA ASP A 360 26.63 12.76 23.02
C ASP A 360 26.43 11.24 22.93
N SER A 361 25.41 10.66 23.58
CA SER A 361 25.10 9.22 23.52
C SER A 361 24.42 8.84 22.18
N HIS A 362 24.77 7.66 21.66
CA HIS A 362 24.24 7.12 20.40
C HIS A 362 23.26 5.94 20.60
N SER A 363 22.78 5.73 21.82
CA SER A 363 21.94 4.58 22.19
C SER A 363 20.47 4.69 21.79
N TYR A 364 20.04 5.84 21.23
CA TYR A 364 18.65 6.11 20.86
C TYR A 364 18.54 6.82 19.49
N ASP A 365 17.34 6.76 18.89
CA ASP A 365 17.04 7.26 17.55
C ASP A 365 16.19 8.53 17.55
N ALA A 366 15.45 8.76 18.62
CA ALA A 366 14.66 9.97 18.85
C ALA A 366 14.65 10.34 20.33
N VAL A 367 14.40 11.61 20.63
CA VAL A 367 14.24 12.11 21.99
C VAL A 367 12.92 12.83 22.14
N LEU A 368 12.17 12.51 23.19
CA LEU A 368 11.01 13.25 23.66
C LEU A 368 11.39 14.06 24.90
N ILE A 369 11.22 15.38 24.81
CA ILE A 369 11.46 16.30 25.94
C ILE A 369 10.11 16.77 26.44
N ILE A 370 9.82 16.47 27.70
CA ILE A 370 8.54 16.79 28.35
C ILE A 370 8.77 17.89 29.37
N HIS A 371 7.87 18.87 29.37
CA HIS A 371 7.80 19.92 30.37
C HIS A 371 6.40 20.00 30.98
N ALA A 372 6.30 19.79 32.28
CA ALA A 372 5.13 20.09 33.07
C ALA A 372 5.31 21.47 33.76
N PRO A 373 4.27 22.33 33.80
CA PRO A 373 4.38 23.66 34.38
C PRO A 373 4.87 23.62 35.83
N SER A 374 5.93 24.37 36.09
CA SER A 374 6.56 24.46 37.41
C SER A 374 7.07 25.88 37.65
N ALA A 375 7.03 26.37 38.89
CA ALA A 375 7.60 27.67 39.23
C ALA A 375 9.14 27.71 39.06
N ALA A 376 9.83 26.58 39.24
CA ALA A 376 11.28 26.47 39.06
C ALA A 376 11.69 26.43 37.60
N ALA A 377 10.77 26.00 36.71
CA ALA A 377 10.99 25.88 35.27
C ALA A 377 9.92 26.67 34.49
N PRO A 378 10.02 27.99 34.35
CA PRO A 378 9.07 28.76 33.55
C PRO A 378 9.05 28.22 32.10
N ALA A 379 7.86 27.95 31.55
CA ALA A 379 7.68 27.24 30.28
C ALA A 379 8.42 27.88 29.11
N THR A 380 8.31 29.21 28.98
CA THR A 380 8.94 29.97 27.86
C THR A 380 10.47 29.95 27.97
N THR A 381 11.02 30.27 29.15
CA THR A 381 12.48 30.31 29.37
C THR A 381 13.10 28.92 29.18
N THR A 382 12.40 27.86 29.65
CA THR A 382 12.85 26.50 29.46
C THR A 382 12.85 26.10 27.98
N ALA A 383 11.82 26.50 27.23
CA ALA A 383 11.74 26.24 25.79
C ALA A 383 12.88 26.96 25.01
N GLU A 384 13.15 28.24 25.33
CA GLU A 384 14.26 28.99 24.73
C GLU A 384 15.61 28.27 24.97
N MET A 385 15.84 27.84 26.22
CA MET A 385 17.05 27.10 26.59
C MET A 385 17.18 25.78 25.83
N VAL A 386 16.10 25.01 25.72
CA VAL A 386 16.08 23.74 24.97
C VAL A 386 16.37 24.00 23.49
N ILE A 387 15.69 24.97 22.87
CA ILE A 387 15.89 25.34 21.45
C ILE A 387 17.34 25.76 21.21
N GLN A 388 17.88 26.60 22.10
CA GLN A 388 19.27 27.05 21.99
C GLN A 388 20.27 25.89 22.09
N THR A 389 20.04 24.97 23.04
CA THR A 389 20.90 23.78 23.26
C THR A 389 20.90 22.89 22.03
N LEU A 390 19.74 22.59 21.48
CA LEU A 390 19.59 21.77 20.27
C LEU A 390 20.24 22.42 19.06
N LYS A 391 20.13 23.74 18.89
CA LYS A 391 20.77 24.49 17.79
C LYS A 391 22.29 24.53 17.91
N GLN A 392 22.83 24.57 19.10
CA GLN A 392 24.28 24.66 19.35
C GLN A 392 24.97 23.29 19.23
N HIS A 393 24.31 22.21 19.61
CA HIS A 393 24.89 20.88 19.60
C HIS A 393 24.88 20.26 18.19
N PRO A 394 26.01 19.69 17.68
CA PRO A 394 26.10 19.12 16.33
C PRO A 394 25.04 18.03 16.04
N ARG A 395 24.78 17.16 17.02
CA ARG A 395 23.77 16.11 16.92
C ARG A 395 22.35 16.62 17.08
N GLY A 396 22.12 17.67 17.83
CA GLY A 396 20.80 18.29 18.00
C GLY A 396 20.15 18.70 16.69
N LYS A 397 20.97 19.03 15.68
CA LYS A 397 20.51 19.35 14.31
C LYS A 397 20.21 18.12 13.44
N ARG A 398 20.53 16.91 13.87
CA ARG A 398 20.46 15.68 13.06
C ARG A 398 19.59 14.59 13.68
N ILE A 399 19.22 14.73 14.94
CA ILE A 399 18.36 13.80 15.65
C ILE A 399 16.92 14.25 15.61
N SER A 400 16.00 13.29 15.60
CA SER A 400 14.56 13.57 15.71
C SER A 400 14.20 13.95 17.14
N VAL A 401 13.72 15.19 17.30
CA VAL A 401 13.31 15.74 18.60
C VAL A 401 11.82 15.99 18.58
N LEU A 402 11.10 15.44 19.56
CA LEU A 402 9.72 15.76 19.86
C LEU A 402 9.68 16.49 21.20
N THR A 403 8.74 17.41 21.34
CA THR A 403 8.54 18.12 22.60
C THR A 403 7.08 18.02 23.07
N ASN A 404 6.88 17.87 24.37
CA ASN A 404 5.58 18.03 24.98
C ASN A 404 5.66 19.15 26.02
N TRP A 405 5.02 20.27 25.76
CA TRP A 405 4.82 21.33 26.73
C TRP A 405 3.38 21.30 27.22
N SER A 406 3.21 20.62 28.35
CA SER A 406 1.88 20.42 28.97
C SER A 406 1.27 21.74 29.48
N GLY A 407 -0.06 21.76 29.55
CA GLY A 407 -0.81 22.96 29.92
C GLY A 407 -1.16 23.86 28.74
N GLU A 408 -2.25 24.59 28.83
CA GLU A 408 -2.72 25.44 27.73
C GLU A 408 -2.24 26.88 27.91
N TYR A 409 -2.55 27.49 29.05
CA TYR A 409 -2.29 28.90 29.34
C TYR A 409 -0.80 29.22 29.44
N SER A 410 -0.08 28.49 30.30
CA SER A 410 1.36 28.75 30.55
C SER A 410 2.32 28.32 29.44
N SER A 411 1.89 27.46 28.55
CA SER A 411 2.74 26.83 27.54
C SER A 411 2.48 27.33 26.11
N GLN A 412 1.53 28.24 25.92
CA GLN A 412 1.18 28.72 24.58
C GLN A 412 2.36 29.38 23.85
N GLU A 413 3.06 30.28 24.54
CA GLU A 413 4.22 30.98 23.95
C GLU A 413 5.39 30.03 23.70
N ALA A 414 5.65 29.11 24.63
CA ALA A 414 6.67 28.10 24.44
C ALA A 414 6.42 27.21 23.20
N ARG A 415 5.16 26.79 23.00
CA ARG A 415 4.79 26.01 21.80
C ARG A 415 4.95 26.83 20.51
N ARG A 416 4.63 28.13 20.52
CA ARG A 416 4.89 29.03 19.39
C ARG A 416 6.39 29.07 19.04
N LEU A 417 7.27 29.22 20.04
CA LEU A 417 8.72 29.22 19.86
C LEU A 417 9.26 27.92 19.27
N PHE A 418 8.75 26.76 19.72
CA PHE A 418 9.13 25.46 19.13
C PHE A 418 8.67 25.36 17.68
N SER A 419 7.45 25.76 17.36
CA SER A 419 6.93 25.75 15.99
C SER A 419 7.77 26.64 15.07
N GLU A 420 8.11 27.86 15.51
CA GLU A 420 9.01 28.79 14.76
C GLU A 420 10.41 28.22 14.60
N ALA A 421 10.88 27.41 15.56
CA ALA A 421 12.15 26.73 15.47
C ALA A 421 12.12 25.46 14.61
N GLY A 422 10.96 25.06 14.08
CA GLY A 422 10.75 23.83 13.31
C GLY A 422 10.85 22.54 14.15
N ILE A 423 10.56 22.63 15.45
CA ILE A 423 10.58 21.50 16.38
C ILE A 423 9.12 21.12 16.72
N PRO A 424 8.67 19.90 16.39
CA PRO A 424 7.31 19.46 16.68
C PRO A 424 7.01 19.49 18.17
N THR A 425 5.85 20.03 18.51
CA THR A 425 5.42 20.15 19.89
C THR A 425 3.97 19.69 20.08
N TYR A 426 3.72 18.94 21.15
CA TYR A 426 2.45 18.29 21.39
C TYR A 426 1.87 18.75 22.74
N ARG A 427 0.54 18.76 22.83
CA ARG A 427 -0.17 19.21 24.02
C ARG A 427 -0.18 18.16 25.15
N THR A 428 -0.09 16.88 24.78
CA THR A 428 -0.10 15.74 25.69
C THR A 428 1.09 14.81 25.47
N PRO A 429 1.57 14.11 26.49
CA PRO A 429 2.65 13.14 26.37
C PRO A 429 2.29 12.00 25.41
N GLU A 430 1.04 11.51 25.47
CA GLU A 430 0.53 10.45 24.60
C GLU A 430 0.50 10.89 23.14
N GLY A 431 0.14 12.15 22.87
CA GLY A 431 0.15 12.72 21.53
C GLY A 431 1.56 12.75 20.92
N ALA A 432 2.58 13.08 21.73
CA ALA A 432 3.97 13.04 21.30
C ALA A 432 4.45 11.61 20.97
N ILE A 433 4.08 10.64 21.78
CA ILE A 433 4.39 9.23 21.55
C ILE A 433 3.65 8.69 20.33
N THR A 434 2.37 9.05 20.16
CA THR A 434 1.59 8.70 18.96
C THR A 434 2.28 9.20 17.70
N ALA A 435 2.76 10.44 17.70
CA ALA A 435 3.50 11.02 16.58
C ALA A 435 4.84 10.30 16.32
N PHE A 436 5.58 9.95 17.36
CA PHE A 436 6.77 9.13 17.23
C PHE A 436 6.46 7.75 16.62
N MET A 437 5.40 7.10 17.08
CA MET A 437 5.00 5.78 16.57
C MET A 437 4.53 5.84 15.12
N HIS A 438 3.91 6.93 14.68
CA HIS A 438 3.61 7.14 13.26
C HIS A 438 4.88 7.18 12.40
N MET A 439 5.96 7.82 12.89
CA MET A 439 7.25 7.78 12.18
C MET A 439 7.85 6.38 12.14
N VAL A 440 7.74 5.62 13.24
CA VAL A 440 8.20 4.22 13.30
C VAL A 440 7.43 3.36 12.32
N GLU A 441 6.09 3.47 12.30
CA GLU A 441 5.23 2.73 11.38
C GLU A 441 5.49 3.12 9.92
N TYR A 442 5.59 4.41 9.62
CA TYR A 442 5.94 4.89 8.28
C TYR A 442 7.28 4.31 7.82
N ARG A 443 8.31 4.36 8.68
CA ARG A 443 9.62 3.76 8.39
C ARG A 443 9.54 2.26 8.14
N ARG A 444 8.75 1.52 8.93
CA ARG A 444 8.53 0.07 8.75
C ARG A 444 7.88 -0.21 7.40
N ASN A 445 6.83 0.55 7.05
CA ASN A 445 6.10 0.40 5.80
C ASN A 445 7.00 0.73 4.59
N GLN A 446 7.80 1.81 4.67
CA GLN A 446 8.77 2.16 3.64
C GLN A 446 9.87 1.09 3.50
N ARG A 447 10.39 0.57 4.61
CA ARG A 447 11.37 -0.50 4.60
C ARG A 447 10.79 -1.78 3.96
N GLN A 448 9.57 -2.16 4.32
CA GLN A 448 8.88 -3.30 3.72
C GLN A 448 8.68 -3.11 2.20
N LEU A 449 8.35 -1.89 1.77
CA LEU A 449 8.20 -1.56 0.35
C LEU A 449 9.52 -1.70 -0.43
N MET A 450 10.68 -1.52 0.22
CA MET A 450 12.00 -1.50 -0.41
C MET A 450 12.86 -2.73 -0.09
N GLU A 451 12.38 -3.67 0.76
CA GLU A 451 13.17 -4.82 1.18
C GLU A 451 13.23 -5.88 0.08
N THR A 452 14.45 -6.24 -0.34
CA THR A 452 14.67 -7.28 -1.34
C THR A 452 14.56 -8.65 -0.68
N PRO A 453 13.64 -9.52 -1.14
CA PRO A 453 13.50 -10.86 -0.60
C PRO A 453 14.70 -11.75 -0.95
N ALA A 454 14.96 -12.75 -0.11
CA ALA A 454 15.92 -13.81 -0.47
C ALA A 454 15.29 -14.74 -1.51
N LEU A 455 16.12 -15.30 -2.41
CA LEU A 455 15.69 -16.35 -3.34
C LEU A 455 15.04 -17.50 -2.56
N PRO A 456 13.81 -17.93 -2.92
CA PRO A 456 13.24 -19.13 -2.34
C PRO A 456 14.09 -20.35 -2.68
N ALA A 457 14.12 -21.35 -1.78
CA ALA A 457 14.67 -22.64 -2.13
C ALA A 457 13.85 -23.22 -3.29
N ASP A 458 14.52 -23.83 -4.28
CA ASP A 458 13.92 -24.40 -5.48
C ASP A 458 12.81 -25.42 -5.13
N LEU A 459 11.59 -24.94 -4.95
CA LEU A 459 10.39 -25.78 -4.80
C LEU A 459 9.79 -25.92 -6.21
N ILE A 460 10.04 -27.05 -6.85
CA ILE A 460 9.38 -27.41 -8.11
C ILE A 460 7.95 -27.82 -7.77
N ALA A 461 7.01 -26.90 -7.87
CA ALA A 461 5.58 -27.21 -7.76
C ALA A 461 5.12 -27.99 -9.01
N ASN A 462 4.37 -29.08 -8.82
CA ASN A 462 3.71 -29.78 -9.93
C ASN A 462 2.33 -29.16 -10.17
N THR A 463 2.31 -27.94 -10.65
CA THR A 463 1.09 -27.13 -10.83
C THR A 463 0.08 -27.79 -11.75
N THR A 464 0.52 -28.53 -12.76
CA THR A 464 -0.35 -29.23 -13.72
C THR A 464 -1.28 -30.21 -13.04
N GLN A 465 -0.79 -31.00 -12.08
CA GLN A 465 -1.62 -31.97 -11.35
C GLN A 465 -2.73 -31.30 -10.54
N ALA A 466 -2.42 -30.20 -9.88
CA ALA A 466 -3.41 -29.45 -9.12
C ALA A 466 -4.50 -28.87 -10.02
N HIS A 467 -4.12 -28.27 -11.15
CA HIS A 467 -5.07 -27.77 -12.15
C HIS A 467 -5.99 -28.87 -12.69
N ASP A 468 -5.43 -30.03 -13.07
CA ASP A 468 -6.21 -31.14 -13.61
C ASP A 468 -7.27 -31.63 -12.61
N LEU A 469 -6.89 -31.78 -11.33
CA LEU A 469 -7.82 -32.17 -10.26
C LEU A 469 -8.94 -31.14 -10.06
N ILE A 470 -8.60 -29.85 -10.02
CA ILE A 470 -9.57 -28.77 -9.87
C ILE A 470 -10.54 -28.73 -11.07
N GLN A 471 -10.02 -28.82 -12.29
CA GLN A 471 -10.85 -28.80 -13.50
C GLN A 471 -11.74 -30.04 -13.61
N GLN A 472 -11.27 -31.20 -13.16
CA GLN A 472 -12.09 -32.39 -13.09
C GLN A 472 -13.25 -32.23 -12.10
N ALA A 473 -12.95 -31.77 -10.87
CA ALA A 473 -13.97 -31.53 -9.84
C ALA A 473 -15.06 -30.55 -10.32
N LEU A 474 -14.66 -29.45 -10.98
CA LEU A 474 -15.60 -28.47 -11.52
C LEU A 474 -16.49 -29.05 -12.65
N LYS A 475 -15.95 -29.92 -13.50
CA LYS A 475 -16.75 -30.62 -14.52
C LYS A 475 -17.77 -31.56 -13.92
N GLU A 476 -17.48 -32.12 -12.74
CA GLU A 476 -18.36 -33.01 -11.98
C GLU A 476 -19.29 -32.22 -11.03
N GLU A 477 -19.27 -30.87 -11.08
CA GLU A 477 -20.01 -29.95 -10.21
C GLU A 477 -19.72 -30.16 -8.70
N ILE A 478 -18.48 -30.59 -8.38
CA ILE A 478 -18.00 -30.76 -7.01
C ILE A 478 -17.29 -29.47 -6.57
N TYR A 479 -17.94 -28.72 -5.69
CA TYR A 479 -17.43 -27.44 -5.19
C TYR A 479 -16.73 -27.56 -3.84
N HIS A 480 -16.95 -28.64 -3.11
CA HIS A 480 -16.28 -28.97 -1.86
C HIS A 480 -15.48 -30.28 -2.05
N LEU A 481 -14.18 -30.15 -2.12
CA LEU A 481 -13.29 -31.28 -2.33
C LEU A 481 -13.18 -32.18 -1.09
N ASP A 482 -13.01 -33.47 -1.30
CA ASP A 482 -12.74 -34.37 -0.22
C ASP A 482 -11.27 -34.29 0.28
N THR A 483 -11.01 -34.92 1.43
CA THR A 483 -9.70 -34.81 2.07
C THR A 483 -8.56 -35.40 1.21
N HIS A 484 -8.82 -36.35 0.34
CA HIS A 484 -7.80 -36.96 -0.51
C HIS A 484 -7.43 -36.03 -1.68
N GLU A 485 -8.43 -35.42 -2.31
CA GLU A 485 -8.25 -34.46 -3.41
C GLU A 485 -7.52 -33.22 -2.90
N VAL A 486 -7.98 -32.66 -1.77
CA VAL A 486 -7.32 -31.52 -1.11
C VAL A 486 -5.87 -31.84 -0.80
N ARG A 487 -5.58 -33.02 -0.25
CA ARG A 487 -4.21 -33.46 0.05
C ARG A 487 -3.33 -33.51 -1.22
N SER A 488 -3.87 -34.04 -2.31
CA SER A 488 -3.15 -34.14 -3.58
C SER A 488 -2.81 -32.77 -4.16
N ILE A 489 -3.76 -31.84 -4.11
CA ILE A 489 -3.56 -30.44 -4.53
C ILE A 489 -2.49 -29.78 -3.66
N LEU A 490 -2.60 -29.87 -2.34
CA LEU A 490 -1.64 -29.27 -1.41
C LEU A 490 -0.23 -29.84 -1.60
N SER A 491 -0.13 -31.16 -1.77
CA SER A 491 1.14 -31.85 -1.99
C SER A 491 1.85 -31.39 -3.26
N SER A 492 1.08 -31.01 -4.32
CA SER A 492 1.62 -30.44 -5.55
C SER A 492 2.33 -29.11 -5.35
N TYR A 493 2.01 -28.39 -4.28
CA TYR A 493 2.66 -27.14 -3.85
C TYR A 493 3.61 -27.33 -2.66
N GLY A 494 3.96 -28.59 -2.33
CA GLY A 494 4.90 -28.92 -1.25
C GLY A 494 4.29 -28.83 0.15
N LEU A 495 2.98 -28.66 0.28
CA LEU A 495 2.27 -28.62 1.55
C LEU A 495 1.90 -30.05 2.00
N GLN A 496 2.53 -30.54 3.05
CA GLN A 496 2.32 -31.89 3.56
C GLN A 496 1.32 -31.89 4.72
N THR A 497 0.23 -32.62 4.55
CA THR A 497 -0.74 -32.88 5.62
C THR A 497 -0.42 -34.18 6.35
N LEU A 498 -0.84 -34.28 7.61
CA LEU A 498 -0.72 -35.52 8.36
C LEU A 498 -1.43 -36.68 7.62
N PRO A 499 -0.81 -37.86 7.46
CA PRO A 499 -1.44 -38.98 6.80
C PRO A 499 -2.81 -39.32 7.41
N THR A 500 -3.78 -39.54 6.55
CA THR A 500 -5.17 -39.80 6.93
C THR A 500 -5.68 -40.92 6.05
N TRP A 501 -6.35 -41.90 6.66
CA TRP A 501 -6.90 -43.09 6.02
C TRP A 501 -8.43 -43.05 6.05
N ILE A 502 -9.05 -43.51 5.00
CA ILE A 502 -10.51 -43.58 4.88
C ILE A 502 -10.98 -44.93 5.36
N ALA A 503 -11.99 -44.97 6.26
CA ALA A 503 -12.70 -46.14 6.70
C ALA A 503 -14.19 -46.03 6.35
N ASN A 504 -14.78 -46.99 5.71
CA ASN A 504 -16.17 -46.99 5.31
C ASN A 504 -17.13 -47.30 6.49
N ASP A 505 -16.66 -48.01 7.48
CA ASP A 505 -17.42 -48.37 8.67
C ASP A 505 -16.54 -48.48 9.93
N SER A 506 -17.14 -48.84 11.08
CA SER A 506 -16.44 -48.94 12.35
C SER A 506 -15.42 -50.10 12.39
N THR A 507 -15.66 -51.19 11.66
CA THR A 507 -14.76 -52.34 11.60
C THR A 507 -13.49 -52.02 10.84
N GLU A 508 -13.63 -51.37 9.70
CA GLU A 508 -12.49 -50.88 8.90
C GLU A 508 -11.70 -49.80 9.65
N ALA A 509 -12.40 -48.90 10.38
CA ALA A 509 -11.73 -47.89 11.20
C ALA A 509 -10.86 -48.53 12.31
N VAL A 510 -11.31 -49.63 12.95
CA VAL A 510 -10.52 -50.36 13.92
C VAL A 510 -9.31 -51.00 13.25
N HIS A 511 -9.49 -51.68 12.12
CA HIS A 511 -8.38 -52.32 11.40
C HIS A 511 -7.29 -51.32 10.97
N ILE A 512 -7.71 -50.16 10.44
CA ILE A 512 -6.78 -49.10 10.07
C ILE A 512 -6.07 -48.58 11.33
N ALA A 513 -6.78 -48.35 12.43
CA ALA A 513 -6.20 -47.84 13.66
C ALA A 513 -5.12 -48.78 14.25
N GLU A 514 -5.34 -50.10 14.09
CA GLU A 514 -4.33 -51.12 14.47
C GLU A 514 -3.07 -51.05 13.62
N GLN A 515 -3.22 -50.74 12.32
CA GLN A 515 -2.09 -50.61 11.40
C GLN A 515 -1.33 -49.30 11.62
N VAL A 516 -2.05 -48.19 11.87
CA VAL A 516 -1.50 -46.86 12.08
C VAL A 516 -0.80 -46.74 13.44
N GLY A 517 -1.29 -47.50 14.42
CA GLY A 517 -0.81 -47.45 15.81
C GLY A 517 -1.55 -46.40 16.66
N TYR A 518 -1.85 -46.81 17.89
CA TYR A 518 -2.53 -45.98 18.87
C TYR A 518 -1.60 -44.98 19.57
N PRO A 519 -2.10 -43.79 20.01
CA PRO A 519 -3.48 -43.32 19.90
C PRO A 519 -3.80 -42.74 18.52
N VAL A 520 -5.07 -42.79 18.12
CA VAL A 520 -5.59 -42.24 16.87
C VAL A 520 -6.67 -41.19 17.10
N ALA A 521 -6.91 -40.34 16.11
CA ALA A 521 -8.08 -39.51 15.98
C ALA A 521 -9.03 -40.09 14.95
N LEU A 522 -10.33 -40.01 15.20
CA LEU A 522 -11.39 -40.42 14.30
C LEU A 522 -12.22 -39.19 13.93
N LYS A 523 -12.47 -38.98 12.63
CA LYS A 523 -13.22 -37.84 12.12
C LYS A 523 -14.31 -38.30 11.17
N LEU A 524 -15.46 -37.64 11.18
CA LEU A 524 -16.55 -37.83 10.20
C LEU A 524 -16.06 -37.48 8.79
N ARG A 525 -16.48 -38.29 7.79
CA ARG A 525 -16.38 -37.95 6.36
C ARG A 525 -17.78 -37.74 5.79
N SER A 526 -18.13 -36.47 5.51
CA SER A 526 -19.42 -36.10 4.94
C SER A 526 -19.25 -34.86 4.08
N PRO A 527 -19.78 -34.83 2.84
CA PRO A 527 -19.78 -33.62 1.99
C PRO A 527 -20.75 -32.55 2.49
N ASP A 528 -21.76 -32.97 3.27
CA ASP A 528 -22.83 -32.06 3.72
C ASP A 528 -22.53 -31.43 5.08
N ILE A 529 -21.42 -31.81 5.75
CA ILE A 529 -21.00 -31.33 7.07
C ILE A 529 -19.54 -30.86 7.00
N PRO A 530 -19.31 -29.62 6.57
CA PRO A 530 -17.95 -29.10 6.42
C PRO A 530 -17.25 -28.87 7.77
N HIS A 531 -17.98 -28.45 8.81
CA HIS A 531 -17.44 -28.23 10.17
C HIS A 531 -17.73 -29.42 11.08
N LYS A 532 -16.87 -30.40 11.03
CA LYS A 532 -17.01 -31.68 11.76
C LYS A 532 -17.11 -31.48 13.27
N SER A 533 -16.44 -30.48 13.82
CA SER A 533 -16.46 -30.14 15.26
C SER A 533 -17.84 -29.73 15.78
N ASP A 534 -18.62 -29.03 14.96
CA ASP A 534 -19.95 -28.52 15.35
C ASP A 534 -20.96 -29.62 15.64
N VAL A 535 -20.75 -30.78 15.00
CA VAL A 535 -21.59 -31.99 15.19
C VAL A 535 -20.91 -33.00 16.10
N GLN A 536 -19.83 -32.61 16.78
CA GLN A 536 -18.98 -33.52 17.53
C GLN A 536 -18.55 -34.75 16.69
N GLY A 537 -18.28 -34.51 15.42
CA GLY A 537 -17.83 -35.51 14.45
C GLY A 537 -16.33 -35.79 14.51
N VAL A 538 -15.64 -35.36 15.57
CA VAL A 538 -14.22 -35.59 15.82
C VAL A 538 -14.05 -36.18 17.22
N MET A 539 -13.35 -37.31 17.31
CA MET A 539 -12.97 -37.96 18.57
C MET A 539 -11.46 -38.15 18.59
N LEU A 540 -10.82 -37.67 19.67
CA LEU A 540 -9.36 -37.64 19.80
C LEU A 540 -8.87 -38.63 20.89
N TYR A 541 -7.59 -38.97 20.83
CA TYR A 541 -6.91 -39.80 21.83
C TYR A 541 -7.50 -41.23 22.02
N LEU A 542 -8.01 -41.84 20.96
CA LEU A 542 -8.51 -43.22 21.00
C LEU A 542 -7.33 -44.18 21.10
N ARG A 543 -7.30 -44.96 22.17
CA ARG A 543 -6.10 -45.70 22.62
C ARG A 543 -6.15 -47.20 22.32
N ASN A 544 -7.29 -47.73 21.90
CA ASN A 544 -7.48 -49.15 21.61
C ASN A 544 -8.66 -49.37 20.65
N ALA A 545 -8.79 -50.58 20.14
CA ALA A 545 -9.83 -50.97 19.19
C ALA A 545 -11.25 -50.68 19.71
N THR A 546 -11.51 -50.95 20.99
CA THR A 546 -12.83 -50.76 21.59
C THR A 546 -13.24 -49.28 21.62
N GLU A 547 -12.32 -48.40 21.97
CA GLU A 547 -12.55 -46.95 21.95
C GLU A 547 -12.80 -46.44 20.54
N VAL A 548 -12.10 -46.95 19.52
CA VAL A 548 -12.30 -46.57 18.10
C VAL A 548 -13.67 -47.05 17.62
N GLU A 549 -14.07 -48.29 17.92
CA GLU A 549 -15.37 -48.82 17.53
C GLU A 549 -16.53 -48.02 18.16
N GLN A 550 -16.44 -47.76 19.47
CA GLN A 550 -17.43 -46.96 20.19
C GLN A 550 -17.52 -45.52 19.64
N ALA A 551 -16.39 -44.89 19.37
CA ALA A 551 -16.31 -43.54 18.79
C ALA A 551 -16.93 -43.50 17.38
N ALA A 552 -16.60 -44.49 16.54
CA ALA A 552 -17.13 -44.62 15.19
C ALA A 552 -18.66 -44.72 15.19
N ASN A 553 -19.21 -45.60 15.98
CA ASN A 553 -20.65 -45.78 16.10
C ASN A 553 -21.33 -44.55 16.68
N ALA A 554 -20.75 -43.92 17.71
CA ALA A 554 -21.27 -42.69 18.32
C ALA A 554 -21.31 -41.50 17.35
N ILE A 555 -20.27 -41.30 16.50
CA ILE A 555 -20.23 -40.27 15.49
C ILE A 555 -21.33 -40.51 14.45
N ILE A 556 -21.43 -41.74 13.90
CA ILE A 556 -22.39 -42.10 12.87
C ILE A 556 -23.83 -41.93 13.37
N ASP A 557 -24.16 -42.47 14.56
CA ASP A 557 -25.50 -42.41 15.15
C ASP A 557 -25.93 -40.97 15.46
N ARG A 558 -25.01 -40.17 16.00
CA ARG A 558 -25.27 -38.76 16.28
C ARG A 558 -25.61 -37.98 15.01
N VAL A 559 -24.80 -38.14 13.97
CA VAL A 559 -25.02 -37.46 12.69
C VAL A 559 -26.32 -37.91 12.05
N LYS A 560 -26.62 -39.20 12.02
CA LYS A 560 -27.92 -39.72 11.52
C LYS A 560 -29.09 -39.15 12.29
N HIS A 561 -28.96 -38.92 13.60
CA HIS A 561 -30.04 -38.38 14.43
C HIS A 561 -30.20 -36.86 14.23
N SER A 562 -29.11 -36.10 14.23
CA SER A 562 -29.14 -34.63 14.15
C SER A 562 -29.30 -34.11 12.73
N PHE A 563 -28.81 -34.86 11.74
CA PHE A 563 -28.82 -34.48 10.32
C PHE A 563 -29.25 -35.67 9.44
N PRO A 564 -30.52 -36.12 9.50
CA PRO A 564 -31.00 -37.33 8.81
C PRO A 564 -30.80 -37.32 7.30
N GLN A 565 -30.67 -36.15 6.68
CA GLN A 565 -30.45 -35.97 5.24
C GLN A 565 -28.98 -35.91 4.84
N ALA A 566 -28.05 -35.83 5.78
CA ALA A 566 -26.63 -35.72 5.48
C ALA A 566 -26.05 -37.06 4.97
N ARG A 567 -25.31 -37.00 3.88
CA ARG A 567 -24.62 -38.15 3.29
C ARG A 567 -23.36 -38.42 4.12
N ILE A 568 -23.27 -39.64 4.65
CA ILE A 568 -22.09 -40.11 5.40
C ILE A 568 -21.28 -40.99 4.46
N HIS A 569 -20.09 -40.54 4.08
CA HIS A 569 -19.16 -41.29 3.22
C HIS A 569 -18.14 -42.12 4.02
N GLY A 570 -18.34 -42.30 5.33
CA GLY A 570 -17.46 -43.07 6.23
C GLY A 570 -16.76 -42.19 7.27
N LEU A 571 -15.59 -42.61 7.67
CA LEU A 571 -14.78 -42.03 8.72
C LEU A 571 -13.35 -41.83 8.23
N LEU A 572 -12.63 -40.90 8.84
CA LEU A 572 -11.21 -40.64 8.62
C LEU A 572 -10.44 -41.05 9.88
N VAL A 573 -9.46 -41.94 9.74
CA VAL A 573 -8.54 -42.35 10.82
C VAL A 573 -7.23 -41.62 10.63
N GLN A 574 -6.71 -41.04 11.70
CA GLN A 574 -5.47 -40.24 11.66
C GLN A 574 -4.64 -40.56 12.94
N SER A 575 -3.30 -40.66 12.79
CA SER A 575 -2.45 -40.75 13.97
C SER A 575 -2.53 -39.46 14.81
N MET A 576 -2.44 -39.61 16.14
CA MET A 576 -2.40 -38.41 16.99
C MET A 576 -1.08 -37.64 16.82
N ALA A 577 -1.20 -36.39 16.42
CA ALA A 577 -0.08 -35.47 16.43
C ALA A 577 0.06 -34.90 17.85
N ASN A 578 0.86 -35.54 18.67
CA ASN A 578 1.13 -35.02 20.02
C ASN A 578 2.52 -34.39 20.04
N ARG A 579 2.58 -33.09 19.84
CA ARG A 579 3.80 -32.31 20.04
C ARG A 579 3.64 -31.46 21.29
N ALA A 580 4.35 -31.88 22.35
CA ALA A 580 4.36 -31.14 23.60
C ALA A 580 4.82 -29.68 23.32
N GLY A 581 4.00 -28.72 23.72
CA GLY A 581 4.31 -27.29 23.56
C GLY A 581 4.00 -26.71 22.17
N ALA A 582 3.42 -27.46 21.23
CA ALA A 582 2.97 -26.90 19.95
C ALA A 582 1.78 -25.94 20.16
N GLN A 583 1.79 -24.84 19.39
CA GLN A 583 0.72 -23.86 19.34
C GLN A 583 -0.20 -24.18 18.17
N GLU A 584 -1.50 -24.06 18.41
CA GLU A 584 -2.52 -24.23 17.38
C GLU A 584 -2.75 -22.93 16.63
N LEU A 585 -2.47 -22.93 15.34
CA LEU A 585 -2.66 -21.81 14.44
C LEU A 585 -3.71 -22.14 13.38
N ARG A 586 -4.25 -21.08 12.75
CA ARG A 586 -5.14 -21.18 11.61
C ARG A 586 -4.62 -20.32 10.47
N VAL A 587 -4.60 -20.88 9.26
CA VAL A 587 -4.36 -20.15 8.01
C VAL A 587 -5.64 -20.22 7.20
N LEU A 588 -6.24 -19.08 6.92
CA LEU A 588 -7.48 -18.98 6.15
C LEU A 588 -7.23 -18.13 4.91
N VAL A 589 -7.70 -18.60 3.76
CA VAL A 589 -7.84 -17.80 2.55
C VAL A 589 -9.31 -17.59 2.28
N GLU A 590 -9.70 -16.34 2.05
CA GLU A 590 -11.07 -15.94 1.75
C GLU A 590 -11.10 -14.80 0.74
N GLN A 591 -12.19 -14.71 -0.04
CA GLN A 591 -12.36 -13.65 -1.02
C GLN A 591 -12.92 -12.38 -0.38
N ASP A 592 -12.21 -11.27 -0.54
CA ASP A 592 -12.71 -9.93 -0.21
C ASP A 592 -13.27 -9.27 -1.48
N PRO A 593 -14.41 -8.60 -1.42
CA PRO A 593 -15.04 -8.01 -2.61
C PRO A 593 -14.23 -6.85 -3.23
N VAL A 594 -13.31 -6.24 -2.49
CA VAL A 594 -12.48 -5.11 -2.93
C VAL A 594 -11.09 -5.57 -3.37
N PHE A 595 -10.45 -6.43 -2.57
CA PHE A 595 -9.04 -6.81 -2.74
C PHE A 595 -8.83 -8.21 -3.33
N GLY A 596 -9.90 -8.96 -3.58
CA GLY A 596 -9.79 -10.35 -4.01
C GLY A 596 -9.34 -11.27 -2.88
N PRO A 597 -8.51 -12.30 -3.14
CA PRO A 597 -8.11 -13.25 -2.10
C PRO A 597 -7.24 -12.60 -1.03
N LEU A 598 -7.54 -12.92 0.23
CA LEU A 598 -6.79 -12.51 1.41
C LEU A 598 -6.19 -13.75 2.09
N ILE A 599 -4.95 -13.65 2.54
CA ILE A 599 -4.30 -14.67 3.37
C ILE A 599 -4.31 -14.18 4.81
N MET A 600 -4.92 -14.96 5.70
CA MET A 600 -5.16 -14.61 7.09
C MET A 600 -4.45 -15.60 8.00
N LEU A 601 -3.77 -15.12 9.04
CA LEU A 601 -3.04 -15.92 10.02
C LEU A 601 -3.44 -15.51 11.44
N GLY A 602 -3.81 -16.47 12.27
CA GLY A 602 -4.14 -16.23 13.68
C GLY A 602 -4.03 -17.49 14.53
N GLU A 603 -4.34 -17.38 15.82
CA GLU A 603 -4.44 -18.50 16.73
C GLU A 603 -5.66 -19.34 16.36
N GLY A 604 -5.51 -20.67 16.38
CA GLY A 604 -6.61 -21.61 16.21
C GLY A 604 -7.57 -21.59 17.42
N GLY A 605 -8.78 -22.10 17.23
CA GLY A 605 -9.80 -22.16 18.26
C GLY A 605 -11.22 -22.13 17.68
N GLY A 606 -12.25 -22.11 18.55
CA GLY A 606 -13.64 -22.27 18.13
C GLY A 606 -14.20 -21.11 17.33
N ALA A 607 -14.72 -20.06 17.99
CA ALA A 607 -15.24 -18.87 17.31
C ALA A 607 -14.07 -17.99 16.85
N TRP A 608 -13.95 -17.75 15.54
CA TRP A 608 -12.91 -16.94 14.95
C TRP A 608 -13.49 -15.83 14.08
N ASN A 609 -13.12 -14.59 14.39
CA ASN A 609 -13.54 -13.43 13.62
C ASN A 609 -12.31 -12.81 12.93
N PRO A 610 -12.22 -12.82 11.60
CA PRO A 610 -11.08 -12.29 10.86
C PRO A 610 -10.68 -10.85 11.24
N ASP A 611 -11.66 -9.98 11.48
CA ASP A 611 -11.39 -8.57 11.85
C ASP A 611 -10.64 -8.42 13.19
N HIS A 612 -10.79 -9.39 14.09
CA HIS A 612 -10.21 -9.33 15.43
C HIS A 612 -9.11 -10.35 15.68
N ASP A 613 -9.18 -11.52 15.07
CA ASP A 613 -8.36 -12.67 15.44
C ASP A 613 -7.27 -12.99 14.42
N ALA A 614 -7.24 -12.29 13.28
CA ALA A 614 -6.26 -12.49 12.23
C ALA A 614 -5.36 -11.29 11.95
N ALA A 615 -4.13 -11.57 11.55
CA ALA A 615 -3.34 -10.69 10.70
C ALA A 615 -3.59 -11.06 9.24
N VAL A 616 -3.61 -10.06 8.36
CA VAL A 616 -4.03 -10.22 6.96
C VAL A 616 -2.94 -9.75 6.00
N ALA A 617 -2.76 -10.47 4.90
CA ALA A 617 -1.88 -10.08 3.81
C ALA A 617 -2.54 -10.30 2.44
N LEU A 618 -2.10 -9.52 1.46
CA LEU A 618 -2.50 -9.62 0.05
C LEU A 618 -1.50 -10.50 -0.71
N PRO A 619 -1.93 -11.55 -1.42
CA PRO A 619 -1.05 -12.28 -2.32
C PRO A 619 -0.66 -11.41 -3.55
N PRO A 620 0.48 -11.67 -4.21
CA PRO A 620 1.46 -12.73 -3.89
C PRO A 620 2.35 -12.39 -2.69
N LEU A 621 2.74 -13.43 -1.94
CA LEU A 621 3.70 -13.32 -0.83
C LEU A 621 5.07 -13.87 -1.23
N ASN A 622 6.10 -13.28 -0.65
CA ASN A 622 7.45 -13.82 -0.60
C ASN A 622 7.87 -14.07 0.86
N MET A 623 9.04 -14.63 1.09
CA MET A 623 9.52 -14.96 2.44
C MET A 623 9.53 -13.75 3.38
N THR A 624 9.89 -12.58 2.88
CA THR A 624 9.92 -11.35 3.67
C THR A 624 8.51 -10.92 4.11
N LEU A 625 7.56 -10.92 3.19
CA LEU A 625 6.17 -10.55 3.45
C LEU A 625 5.47 -11.56 4.37
N ALA A 626 5.74 -12.84 4.19
CA ALA A 626 5.26 -13.89 5.08
C ALA A 626 5.79 -13.72 6.51
N ARG A 627 7.08 -13.40 6.68
CA ARG A 627 7.65 -13.05 8.00
C ARG A 627 6.99 -11.83 8.61
N TYR A 628 6.72 -10.79 7.82
CA TYR A 628 6.00 -9.60 8.31
C TYR A 628 4.60 -9.95 8.80
N LEU A 629 3.85 -10.78 8.06
CA LEU A 629 2.53 -11.24 8.47
C LEU A 629 2.57 -11.98 9.82
N ILE A 630 3.51 -12.91 10.00
CA ILE A 630 3.70 -13.63 11.26
C ILE A 630 4.05 -12.67 12.39
N MET A 631 5.00 -11.75 12.16
CA MET A 631 5.40 -10.77 13.18
C MET A 631 4.27 -9.81 13.53
N GLN A 632 3.43 -9.45 12.57
CA GLN A 632 2.22 -8.65 12.78
C GLN A 632 1.19 -9.41 13.62
N ALA A 633 0.97 -10.70 13.33
CA ALA A 633 0.10 -11.57 14.11
C ALA A 633 0.55 -11.67 15.58
N ILE A 634 1.85 -11.85 15.81
CA ILE A 634 2.43 -11.92 17.16
C ILE A 634 2.32 -10.57 17.89
N LYS A 635 2.75 -9.48 17.26
CA LYS A 635 2.74 -8.14 17.86
C LYS A 635 1.31 -7.64 18.12
N GLY A 636 0.37 -7.96 17.24
CA GLY A 636 -1.03 -7.61 17.37
C GLY A 636 -1.80 -8.50 18.36
N GLY A 637 -1.13 -9.48 19.01
CA GLY A 637 -1.76 -10.40 19.96
C GLY A 637 -2.73 -11.41 19.31
N LYS A 638 -2.66 -11.55 17.97
CA LYS A 638 -3.46 -12.53 17.20
C LYS A 638 -2.88 -13.94 17.33
N ILE A 639 -1.63 -14.04 17.69
CA ILE A 639 -0.92 -15.25 18.09
C ILE A 639 -0.31 -14.95 19.46
N ARG A 640 -0.72 -15.67 20.49
CA ARG A 640 -0.21 -15.46 21.85
C ARG A 640 1.13 -16.17 21.98
N SER A 641 2.17 -15.40 22.29
CA SER A 641 3.45 -16.00 22.68
C SER A 641 3.30 -16.64 24.06
N ARG A 642 3.13 -17.97 24.12
CA ARG A 642 2.90 -18.70 25.39
C ARG A 642 4.15 -18.78 26.28
N SER A 643 5.35 -18.61 25.72
CA SER A 643 6.60 -18.57 26.50
C SER A 643 7.75 -18.09 25.64
N PRO A 644 8.70 -17.30 26.19
CA PRO A 644 10.00 -17.03 25.55
C PRO A 644 10.82 -18.30 25.31
N LEU A 645 10.48 -19.40 25.98
CA LEU A 645 11.17 -20.70 25.91
C LEU A 645 10.66 -21.62 24.80
N GLN A 646 9.60 -21.21 24.07
CA GLN A 646 9.00 -21.97 22.97
C GLN A 646 8.77 -21.06 21.75
N PRO A 647 9.84 -20.64 21.05
CA PRO A 647 9.70 -19.83 19.84
C PRO A 647 9.03 -20.66 18.74
N LEU A 648 8.28 -19.98 17.86
CA LEU A 648 7.74 -20.59 16.65
C LEU A 648 8.82 -20.70 15.58
N ASN A 649 8.77 -21.73 14.75
CA ASN A 649 9.57 -21.84 13.53
C ASN A 649 9.07 -20.82 12.49
N ILE A 650 9.58 -19.58 12.58
CA ILE A 650 9.17 -18.45 11.70
C ILE A 650 9.48 -18.77 10.24
N ASP A 651 10.61 -19.41 9.95
CA ASP A 651 11.02 -19.71 8.58
C ASP A 651 10.15 -20.77 7.94
N GLY A 652 9.84 -21.84 8.66
CA GLY A 652 8.92 -22.88 8.19
C GLY A 652 7.50 -22.35 7.99
N LEU A 653 6.99 -21.54 8.92
CA LEU A 653 5.68 -20.89 8.77
C LEU A 653 5.67 -19.88 7.62
N SER A 654 6.77 -19.15 7.38
CA SER A 654 6.87 -18.25 6.23
C SER A 654 6.81 -19.03 4.92
N GLN A 655 7.48 -20.17 4.84
CA GLN A 655 7.43 -21.05 3.68
C GLN A 655 6.03 -21.60 3.43
N LEU A 656 5.33 -22.04 4.47
CA LEU A 656 3.92 -22.43 4.40
C LEU A 656 3.05 -21.33 3.77
N LEU A 657 3.20 -20.08 4.24
CA LEU A 657 2.41 -18.95 3.75
C LEU A 657 2.73 -18.59 2.30
N VAL A 658 3.99 -18.72 1.89
CA VAL A 658 4.40 -18.53 0.48
C VAL A 658 3.77 -19.61 -0.40
N GLN A 659 3.85 -20.89 -0.01
CA GLN A 659 3.24 -22.00 -0.74
C GLN A 659 1.72 -21.88 -0.86
N VAL A 660 1.05 -21.43 0.21
CA VAL A 660 -0.38 -21.09 0.17
C VAL A 660 -0.64 -19.94 -0.80
N SER A 661 0.20 -18.92 -0.79
CA SER A 661 0.08 -17.80 -1.71
C SER A 661 0.24 -18.23 -3.17
N ASP A 662 1.22 -19.08 -3.48
CA ASP A 662 1.45 -19.58 -4.82
C ASP A 662 0.25 -20.40 -5.32
N LEU A 663 -0.27 -21.30 -4.48
CA LEU A 663 -1.48 -22.07 -4.79
C LEU A 663 -2.67 -21.15 -5.13
N ILE A 664 -2.87 -20.07 -4.36
CA ILE A 664 -4.00 -19.16 -4.58
C ILE A 664 -3.79 -18.28 -5.80
N VAL A 665 -2.57 -17.90 -6.12
CA VAL A 665 -2.23 -17.12 -7.31
C VAL A 665 -2.47 -17.95 -8.58
N ASP A 666 -2.06 -19.23 -8.57
CA ASP A 666 -2.12 -20.10 -9.73
C ASP A 666 -3.53 -20.68 -9.96
N CYS A 667 -4.30 -20.95 -8.89
CA CYS A 667 -5.61 -21.59 -8.96
C CYS A 667 -6.74 -20.60 -8.61
N PRO A 668 -7.23 -19.82 -9.60
CA PRO A 668 -8.25 -18.79 -9.36
C PRO A 668 -9.62 -19.36 -8.96
N GLU A 669 -9.86 -20.62 -9.19
CA GLU A 669 -11.08 -21.34 -8.84
C GLU A 669 -11.20 -21.58 -7.32
N ILE A 670 -10.11 -21.50 -6.58
CA ILE A 670 -10.14 -21.65 -5.11
C ILE A 670 -10.76 -20.39 -4.51
N SER A 671 -11.99 -20.50 -4.03
CA SER A 671 -12.70 -19.39 -3.36
C SER A 671 -12.42 -19.33 -1.87
N ARG A 672 -12.12 -20.49 -1.22
CA ARG A 672 -11.78 -20.58 0.19
C ARG A 672 -10.82 -21.73 0.42
N LEU A 673 -9.80 -21.49 1.24
CA LEU A 673 -8.89 -22.50 1.77
C LEU A 673 -8.76 -22.28 3.27
N ASP A 674 -9.10 -23.27 4.08
CA ASP A 674 -9.04 -23.20 5.54
C ASP A 674 -8.14 -24.32 6.06
N ILE A 675 -6.97 -23.97 6.52
CA ILE A 675 -6.00 -24.90 7.13
C ILE A 675 -6.08 -24.73 8.64
N HIS A 676 -6.82 -25.63 9.28
CA HIS A 676 -7.06 -25.58 10.72
C HIS A 676 -7.33 -27.00 11.29
N PRO A 677 -6.56 -27.40 12.31
CA PRO A 677 -5.44 -26.69 12.93
C PRO A 677 -4.10 -26.89 12.22
N VAL A 678 -3.24 -25.88 12.32
CA VAL A 678 -1.80 -25.97 12.07
C VAL A 678 -1.12 -26.08 13.44
N LEU A 679 -0.52 -27.21 13.77
CA LEU A 679 0.30 -27.33 14.98
C LEU A 679 1.70 -26.83 14.69
N ALA A 680 2.09 -25.72 15.30
CA ALA A 680 3.40 -25.10 15.12
C ALA A 680 4.25 -25.18 16.39
N SER A 681 5.50 -25.60 16.24
CA SER A 681 6.51 -25.67 17.31
C SER A 681 7.77 -24.86 16.95
N ALA A 682 8.78 -24.89 17.79
CA ALA A 682 10.08 -24.29 17.52
C ALA A 682 10.83 -24.94 16.34
N GLU A 683 10.60 -26.23 16.10
CA GLU A 683 11.34 -27.02 15.12
C GLU A 683 10.58 -27.19 13.80
N ASP A 684 9.25 -27.38 13.88
CA ASP A 684 8.46 -27.78 12.72
C ASP A 684 6.97 -27.41 12.87
N PHE A 685 6.20 -27.61 11.81
CA PHE A 685 4.74 -27.48 11.82
C PHE A 685 4.07 -28.70 11.19
N THR A 686 2.81 -28.95 11.54
CA THR A 686 2.02 -30.06 11.00
C THR A 686 0.61 -29.58 10.67
N LEU A 687 0.16 -29.83 9.43
CA LEU A 687 -1.21 -29.53 8.99
C LEU A 687 -2.10 -30.73 9.35
N LEU A 688 -3.10 -30.52 10.21
CA LEU A 688 -3.96 -31.59 10.70
C LEU A 688 -5.25 -31.76 9.91
N ASP A 689 -5.88 -30.62 9.56
CA ASP A 689 -7.09 -30.64 8.77
C ASP A 689 -7.10 -29.50 7.77
N VAL A 690 -7.69 -29.72 6.62
CA VAL A 690 -7.77 -28.72 5.55
C VAL A 690 -9.12 -28.88 4.85
N SER A 691 -9.79 -27.75 4.60
CA SER A 691 -10.95 -27.67 3.72
C SER A 691 -10.69 -26.73 2.58
N LEU A 692 -11.15 -27.10 1.38
CA LEU A 692 -10.99 -26.33 0.16
C LEU A 692 -12.33 -26.24 -0.57
N GLN A 693 -12.69 -25.02 -0.93
CA GLN A 693 -13.91 -24.71 -1.67
C GLN A 693 -13.56 -24.13 -3.02
N LEU A 694 -14.21 -24.63 -4.05
CA LEU A 694 -14.07 -24.18 -5.43
C LEU A 694 -15.26 -23.34 -5.86
N THR A 695 -15.00 -22.42 -6.79
CA THR A 695 -16.02 -21.65 -7.51
C THR A 695 -15.56 -21.50 -8.97
N PRO A 696 -16.42 -21.75 -9.96
CA PRO A 696 -16.05 -21.54 -11.35
C PRO A 696 -15.53 -20.11 -11.57
N PHE A 697 -14.39 -20.01 -12.22
CA PHE A 697 -13.77 -18.73 -12.55
C PHE A 697 -13.65 -18.58 -14.06
N SER A 698 -14.02 -17.40 -14.56
CA SER A 698 -13.88 -17.03 -15.97
C SER A 698 -13.06 -15.75 -16.09
N GLY A 699 -11.99 -15.79 -16.85
CA GLY A 699 -11.09 -14.65 -17.04
C GLY A 699 -9.62 -15.01 -16.79
N LEU A 700 -8.76 -13.99 -16.78
CA LEU A 700 -7.35 -14.17 -16.45
C LEU A 700 -7.18 -14.24 -14.92
N ALA A 701 -6.47 -15.25 -14.43
CA ALA A 701 -6.23 -15.48 -13.00
C ALA A 701 -5.67 -14.22 -12.29
N GLU A 702 -4.76 -13.53 -12.96
CA GLU A 702 -4.16 -12.28 -12.45
C GLU A 702 -5.17 -11.15 -12.23
N ASN A 703 -6.33 -11.15 -12.93
CA ASN A 703 -7.32 -10.10 -12.79
C ASN A 703 -8.09 -10.16 -11.46
N ARG A 704 -8.03 -11.29 -10.74
CA ARG A 704 -8.61 -11.48 -9.42
C ARG A 704 -7.76 -10.83 -8.30
N LEU A 705 -6.48 -10.61 -8.55
CA LEU A 705 -5.52 -10.16 -7.55
C LEU A 705 -5.41 -8.63 -7.51
N ALA A 706 -5.34 -8.07 -6.33
CA ALA A 706 -5.07 -6.64 -6.13
C ALA A 706 -3.61 -6.25 -6.44
N ILE A 707 -2.71 -7.22 -6.47
CA ILE A 707 -1.30 -7.05 -6.85
C ILE A 707 -0.98 -8.04 -7.95
N ARG A 708 -0.44 -7.56 -9.07
CA ARG A 708 -0.09 -8.41 -10.20
C ARG A 708 1.05 -9.35 -9.83
N PRO A 709 0.91 -10.68 -10.06
CA PRO A 709 1.98 -11.64 -9.79
C PRO A 709 3.09 -11.53 -10.84
N TYR A 710 4.21 -12.17 -10.58
CA TYR A 710 5.28 -12.32 -11.54
C TYR A 710 4.80 -13.03 -12.82
N PRO A 711 4.93 -12.41 -14.00
CA PRO A 711 4.39 -12.98 -15.25
C PRO A 711 5.35 -14.02 -15.86
N GLN A 712 5.41 -15.21 -15.28
CA GLN A 712 6.30 -16.31 -15.68
C GLN A 712 6.13 -16.71 -17.16
N HIS A 713 4.92 -16.60 -17.70
CA HIS A 713 4.64 -16.91 -19.12
C HIS A 713 5.42 -16.03 -20.11
N LEU A 714 6.03 -14.93 -19.66
CA LEU A 714 6.87 -14.06 -20.47
C LEU A 714 8.34 -14.50 -20.51
N GLU A 715 8.71 -15.57 -19.83
CA GLU A 715 10.06 -16.14 -19.89
C GLU A 715 10.31 -16.80 -21.23
N GLU A 716 11.49 -16.59 -21.79
CA GLU A 716 11.86 -17.09 -23.11
C GLU A 716 13.37 -17.37 -23.20
N GLN A 717 13.72 -18.52 -23.73
CA GLN A 717 15.11 -18.82 -24.05
C GLN A 717 15.46 -18.35 -25.48
N VAL A 718 16.50 -17.54 -25.60
CA VAL A 718 16.98 -17.04 -26.89
C VAL A 718 18.43 -17.39 -27.10
N THR A 719 18.82 -17.61 -28.39
CA THR A 719 20.22 -17.85 -28.77
C THR A 719 20.83 -16.54 -29.26
N LEU A 720 21.89 -16.09 -28.62
CA LEU A 720 22.66 -14.92 -29.05
C LEU A 720 23.48 -15.19 -30.32
N GLN A 721 23.97 -14.13 -30.99
CA GLN A 721 24.74 -14.26 -32.22
C GLN A 721 26.04 -15.07 -32.06
N ASN A 722 26.59 -15.18 -30.88
CA ASN A 722 27.76 -16.00 -30.56
C ASN A 722 27.41 -17.47 -30.22
N GLY A 723 26.14 -17.88 -30.33
CA GLY A 723 25.66 -19.23 -30.05
C GLY A 723 25.36 -19.49 -28.55
N ALA A 724 25.58 -18.54 -27.63
CA ALA A 724 25.27 -18.70 -26.24
C ALA A 724 23.75 -18.63 -25.99
N THR A 725 23.22 -19.48 -25.11
CA THR A 725 21.83 -19.44 -24.68
C THR A 725 21.67 -18.40 -23.58
N CYS A 726 20.64 -17.57 -23.69
CA CYS A 726 20.28 -16.51 -22.76
C CYS A 726 18.81 -16.65 -22.39
N LEU A 727 18.48 -16.54 -21.11
CA LEU A 727 17.11 -16.47 -20.61
C LEU A 727 16.67 -15.01 -20.57
N LEU A 728 15.66 -14.66 -21.39
CA LEU A 728 14.96 -13.39 -21.29
C LEU A 728 13.76 -13.58 -20.37
N ARG A 729 13.70 -12.82 -19.28
CA ARG A 729 12.59 -12.88 -18.33
C ARG A 729 12.29 -11.52 -17.71
N PRO A 730 11.09 -11.30 -17.17
CA PRO A 730 10.83 -10.15 -16.31
C PRO A 730 11.83 -10.09 -15.14
N ILE A 731 12.14 -8.89 -14.69
CA ILE A 731 13.02 -8.70 -13.53
C ILE A 731 12.30 -9.14 -12.26
N LEU A 732 13.03 -9.77 -11.34
CA LEU A 732 12.55 -10.19 -10.03
C LEU A 732 13.06 -9.23 -8.95
N PRO A 733 12.35 -9.06 -7.82
CA PRO A 733 12.88 -8.33 -6.66
C PRO A 733 14.23 -8.86 -6.18
N GLU A 734 14.44 -10.18 -6.26
CA GLU A 734 15.65 -10.91 -5.87
C GLU A 734 16.87 -10.63 -6.79
N ASP A 735 16.64 -10.00 -7.93
CA ASP A 735 17.71 -9.66 -8.88
C ASP A 735 18.60 -8.47 -8.46
N GLU A 736 18.32 -7.82 -7.35
CA GLU A 736 19.09 -6.65 -6.90
C GLU A 736 20.61 -6.90 -6.88
N PRO A 737 21.13 -8.01 -6.29
CA PRO A 737 22.57 -8.28 -6.34
C PRO A 737 23.12 -8.49 -7.74
N LEU A 738 22.34 -9.11 -8.64
CA LEU A 738 22.71 -9.32 -10.05
C LEU A 738 22.71 -8.00 -10.82
N LEU A 739 21.72 -7.14 -10.55
CA LEU A 739 21.63 -5.81 -11.17
C LEU A 739 22.79 -4.91 -10.71
N GLN A 740 23.17 -4.98 -9.45
CA GLN A 740 24.33 -4.25 -8.93
C GLN A 740 25.64 -4.68 -9.63
N GLN A 741 25.85 -5.99 -9.80
CA GLN A 741 27.00 -6.53 -10.55
C GLN A 741 26.96 -6.15 -12.03
N PHE A 742 25.79 -6.13 -12.65
CA PHE A 742 25.58 -5.69 -14.02
C PHE A 742 26.01 -4.23 -14.20
N ILE A 743 25.53 -3.33 -13.35
CA ILE A 743 25.83 -1.89 -13.41
C ILE A 743 27.35 -1.64 -13.28
N GLN A 744 28.06 -2.38 -12.42
CA GLN A 744 29.50 -2.27 -12.26
C GLN A 744 30.29 -2.64 -13.54
N LYS A 745 29.69 -3.45 -14.44
CA LYS A 745 30.30 -3.86 -15.71
C LYS A 745 29.84 -2.99 -16.91
N VAL A 746 29.09 -1.93 -16.65
CA VAL A 746 28.69 -0.92 -17.65
C VAL A 746 29.64 0.27 -17.59
N THR A 747 30.04 0.82 -18.75
CA THR A 747 30.91 2.00 -18.79
C THR A 747 30.22 3.25 -18.26
N LYS A 748 31.00 4.20 -17.74
CA LYS A 748 30.45 5.50 -17.31
C LYS A 748 29.76 6.26 -18.44
N GLU A 749 30.23 6.10 -19.66
CA GLU A 749 29.63 6.72 -20.84
C GLU A 749 28.22 6.15 -21.13
N ASP A 750 28.06 4.80 -21.09
CA ASP A 750 26.76 4.16 -21.28
C ASP A 750 25.78 4.52 -20.15
N LEU A 751 26.24 4.62 -18.90
CA LEU A 751 25.43 5.11 -17.79
C LEU A 751 25.02 6.57 -17.98
N TYR A 752 25.93 7.42 -18.45
CA TYR A 752 25.63 8.83 -18.72
C TYR A 752 24.58 8.97 -19.86
N TYR A 753 24.67 8.17 -20.91
CA TYR A 753 23.64 8.15 -21.96
C TYR A 753 22.26 7.69 -21.47
N ARG A 754 22.24 6.87 -20.41
CA ARG A 754 21.00 6.35 -19.83
C ARG A 754 20.35 7.29 -18.83
N TYR A 755 21.14 7.96 -17.99
CA TYR A 755 20.66 8.74 -16.85
C TYR A 755 20.83 10.25 -16.99
N PHE A 756 21.49 10.72 -18.04
CA PHE A 756 21.81 12.13 -18.33
C PHE A 756 22.56 12.84 -17.18
N SER A 757 23.20 12.10 -16.31
CA SER A 757 23.95 12.57 -15.15
C SER A 757 25.10 11.63 -14.84
N GLU A 758 26.14 12.15 -14.19
CA GLU A 758 27.19 11.31 -13.63
C GLU A 758 26.69 10.64 -12.35
N ILE A 759 26.60 9.31 -12.37
CA ILE A 759 26.21 8.49 -11.23
C ILE A 759 27.47 7.77 -10.74
N ASN A 760 27.87 8.03 -9.50
CA ASN A 760 29.05 7.39 -8.91
C ASN A 760 28.72 6.06 -8.24
N GLU A 761 27.55 5.96 -7.63
CA GLU A 761 27.11 4.77 -6.89
C GLU A 761 25.57 4.71 -6.87
N PHE A 762 25.01 3.49 -6.96
CA PHE A 762 23.59 3.24 -6.78
C PHE A 762 23.36 2.73 -5.35
N THR A 763 22.48 3.39 -4.64
CA THR A 763 22.09 2.97 -3.30
C THR A 763 21.17 1.74 -3.37
N HIS A 764 21.01 1.03 -2.25
CA HIS A 764 20.00 -0.03 -2.12
C HIS A 764 18.60 0.46 -2.52
N GLU A 765 18.21 1.67 -2.11
CA GLU A 765 16.92 2.25 -2.47
C GLU A 765 16.75 2.45 -3.99
N ASP A 766 17.81 2.84 -4.70
CA ASP A 766 17.79 2.99 -6.15
C ASP A 766 17.62 1.63 -6.84
N LEU A 767 18.37 0.62 -6.39
CA LEU A 767 18.29 -0.74 -6.93
C LEU A 767 16.95 -1.41 -6.62
N ALA A 768 16.43 -1.23 -5.41
CA ALA A 768 15.12 -1.72 -5.02
C ALA A 768 13.99 -1.10 -5.87
N LYS A 769 14.07 0.20 -6.19
CA LYS A 769 13.14 0.84 -7.14
C LYS A 769 13.20 0.23 -8.53
N MET A 770 14.35 -0.29 -8.95
CA MET A 770 14.54 -0.89 -10.27
C MET A 770 14.10 -2.35 -10.34
N THR A 771 14.10 -3.08 -9.23
CA THR A 771 13.79 -4.52 -9.18
C THR A 771 12.37 -4.82 -8.69
N GLN A 772 11.85 -4.00 -7.77
CA GLN A 772 10.53 -4.22 -7.18
C GLN A 772 9.43 -3.47 -7.96
N ILE A 773 9.25 -3.85 -9.21
CA ILE A 773 8.22 -3.28 -10.08
C ILE A 773 6.85 -3.90 -9.80
N ASP A 774 5.78 -3.28 -10.31
CA ASP A 774 4.41 -3.73 -10.08
C ASP A 774 3.86 -4.63 -11.20
N TYR A 775 4.61 -4.83 -12.29
CA TYR A 775 4.24 -5.55 -13.50
C TYR A 775 2.93 -5.08 -14.18
N ASP A 776 2.36 -3.98 -13.72
CA ASP A 776 1.15 -3.38 -14.29
C ASP A 776 1.48 -2.15 -15.11
N ARG A 777 2.14 -1.16 -14.51
CA ARG A 777 2.59 0.08 -15.17
C ARG A 777 4.05 0.05 -15.56
N GLU A 778 4.81 -0.82 -14.93
CA GLU A 778 6.24 -0.95 -15.18
C GLU A 778 6.57 -2.38 -15.56
N MET A 779 7.23 -2.54 -16.70
CA MET A 779 7.79 -3.81 -17.13
C MET A 779 9.28 -3.65 -17.38
N ALA A 780 10.06 -4.57 -16.82
CA ALA A 780 11.49 -4.66 -17.12
C ALA A 780 11.85 -6.10 -17.47
N PHE A 781 12.51 -6.30 -18.61
CA PHE A 781 13.08 -7.59 -18.99
C PHE A 781 14.58 -7.57 -18.77
N VAL A 782 15.08 -8.65 -18.20
CA VAL A 782 16.51 -8.92 -18.03
C VAL A 782 16.96 -10.07 -18.91
N ALA A 783 18.15 -9.97 -19.43
CA ALA A 783 18.84 -11.03 -20.16
C ALA A 783 19.83 -11.71 -19.22
N VAL A 784 19.59 -12.97 -18.88
CA VAL A 784 20.36 -13.73 -17.89
C VAL A 784 21.12 -14.86 -18.58
N ILE A 785 22.42 -14.96 -18.31
CA ILE A 785 23.28 -16.06 -18.75
C ILE A 785 23.89 -16.77 -17.54
N GLN A 786 24.49 -17.95 -17.78
CA GLN A 786 25.35 -18.59 -16.80
C GLN A 786 26.82 -18.23 -17.05
N GLU A 787 27.44 -17.51 -16.16
CA GLU A 787 28.87 -17.19 -16.12
C GLU A 787 29.54 -17.95 -14.95
N GLN A 788 30.47 -18.85 -15.24
CA GLN A 788 31.22 -19.62 -14.22
C GLN A 788 30.31 -20.35 -13.20
N GLY A 789 29.15 -20.87 -13.69
CA GLY A 789 28.18 -21.57 -12.85
C GLY A 789 27.26 -20.67 -12.00
N LYS A 790 27.32 -19.35 -12.20
CA LYS A 790 26.42 -18.37 -11.56
C LYS A 790 25.60 -17.62 -12.59
N HIS A 791 24.40 -17.21 -12.20
CA HIS A 791 23.58 -16.32 -13.03
C HIS A 791 24.20 -14.92 -13.10
N ALA A 792 24.17 -14.33 -14.29
CA ALA A 792 24.63 -12.96 -14.52
C ALA A 792 23.69 -12.23 -15.49
N ILE A 793 23.31 -11.01 -15.16
CA ILE A 793 22.57 -10.12 -16.07
C ILE A 793 23.54 -9.49 -17.04
N ILE A 794 23.22 -9.56 -18.33
CA ILE A 794 24.02 -8.97 -19.43
C ILE A 794 23.28 -7.86 -20.18
N GLY A 795 22.00 -7.65 -19.91
CA GLY A 795 21.21 -6.57 -20.48
C GLY A 795 19.88 -6.40 -19.79
N VAL A 796 19.36 -5.19 -19.80
CA VAL A 796 18.08 -4.79 -19.21
C VAL A 796 17.35 -3.88 -20.17
N THR A 797 16.05 -4.11 -20.36
CA THR A 797 15.15 -3.15 -21.01
C THR A 797 13.96 -2.90 -20.11
N ARG A 798 13.42 -1.69 -20.12
CA ARG A 798 12.34 -1.26 -19.26
C ARG A 798 11.34 -0.39 -20.02
N ALA A 799 10.06 -0.54 -19.70
CA ALA A 799 9.00 0.39 -20.07
C ALA A 799 8.30 0.88 -18.80
N LEU A 800 8.08 2.18 -18.71
CA LEU A 800 7.30 2.82 -17.67
C LEU A 800 6.11 3.49 -18.35
N SER A 801 4.92 2.91 -18.16
CA SER A 801 3.69 3.43 -18.73
C SER A 801 3.23 4.71 -18.04
N ASP A 802 2.57 5.57 -18.80
CA ASP A 802 1.79 6.65 -18.24
C ASP A 802 0.58 6.10 -17.44
N PRO A 803 -0.05 6.89 -16.59
CA PRO A 803 -1.17 6.43 -15.77
C PRO A 803 -2.35 5.86 -16.57
N ASP A 804 -2.50 6.28 -17.80
CA ASP A 804 -3.57 5.86 -18.70
C ASP A 804 -3.23 4.59 -19.50
N ASN A 805 -2.00 4.06 -19.37
CA ASN A 805 -1.47 2.94 -20.14
C ASN A 805 -1.60 3.13 -21.67
N LEU A 806 -1.43 4.35 -22.15
CA LEU A 806 -1.45 4.68 -23.59
C LEU A 806 -0.06 4.87 -24.15
N GLU A 807 0.83 5.46 -23.37
CA GLU A 807 2.21 5.73 -23.75
C GLU A 807 3.16 5.15 -22.69
N ALA A 808 4.27 4.55 -23.13
CA ALA A 808 5.32 4.15 -22.20
C ALA A 808 6.67 4.72 -22.62
N GLU A 809 7.40 5.24 -21.63
CA GLU A 809 8.80 5.60 -21.77
C GLU A 809 9.66 4.34 -21.68
N PHE A 810 10.48 4.09 -22.71
CA PHE A 810 11.36 2.94 -22.71
C PHE A 810 12.82 3.30 -22.46
N ALA A 811 13.56 2.30 -21.97
CA ALA A 811 15.01 2.36 -21.87
C ALA A 811 15.61 0.99 -22.11
N VAL A 812 16.83 0.95 -22.64
CA VAL A 812 17.61 -0.26 -22.82
C VAL A 812 19.06 0.00 -22.43
N LEU A 813 19.66 -0.96 -21.73
CA LEU A 813 21.06 -0.93 -21.33
C LEU A 813 21.65 -2.33 -21.48
N VAL A 814 22.79 -2.43 -22.11
CA VAL A 814 23.51 -3.69 -22.35
C VAL A 814 24.89 -3.58 -21.71
N ARG A 815 25.36 -4.65 -21.11
CA ARG A 815 26.71 -4.73 -20.54
C ARG A 815 27.76 -4.45 -21.62
N SER A 816 28.70 -3.55 -21.35
CA SER A 816 29.57 -2.99 -22.37
C SER A 816 30.46 -4.06 -23.04
N ASP A 817 30.81 -5.15 -22.34
CA ASP A 817 31.56 -6.29 -22.88
C ASP A 817 30.69 -7.26 -23.70
N SER A 818 29.38 -7.08 -23.70
CA SER A 818 28.41 -7.88 -24.45
C SER A 818 27.80 -7.13 -25.65
N ASN A 819 28.37 -5.97 -25.98
CA ASN A 819 27.97 -5.19 -27.16
C ASN A 819 28.23 -5.97 -28.47
N GLY A 820 27.39 -5.74 -29.47
CA GLY A 820 27.53 -6.39 -30.79
C GLY A 820 26.92 -7.79 -30.92
N LEU A 821 26.41 -8.39 -29.82
CA LEU A 821 25.78 -9.71 -29.83
C LEU A 821 24.30 -9.70 -30.29
N GLY A 822 23.77 -8.55 -30.70
CA GLY A 822 22.37 -8.40 -31.09
C GLY A 822 21.41 -8.22 -29.93
N LEU A 823 21.90 -8.26 -28.68
CA LEU A 823 21.10 -8.29 -27.45
C LEU A 823 20.18 -7.07 -27.33
N GLY A 824 20.63 -5.86 -27.63
CA GLY A 824 19.80 -4.65 -27.57
C GLY A 824 18.57 -4.73 -28.48
N LYS A 825 18.74 -5.34 -29.71
CA LYS A 825 17.61 -5.55 -30.61
C LYS A 825 16.62 -6.57 -30.05
N THR A 826 17.12 -7.66 -29.48
CA THR A 826 16.29 -8.73 -28.91
C THR A 826 15.50 -8.22 -27.72
N LEU A 827 16.14 -7.52 -26.78
CA LEU A 827 15.49 -6.93 -25.60
C LEU A 827 14.41 -5.91 -25.98
N LEU A 828 14.76 -4.96 -26.85
CA LEU A 828 13.80 -3.92 -27.25
C LEU A 828 12.68 -4.51 -28.11
N GLY A 829 12.96 -5.54 -28.93
CA GLY A 829 11.95 -6.28 -29.68
C GLY A 829 10.93 -6.98 -28.77
N LYS A 830 11.41 -7.64 -27.71
CA LYS A 830 10.53 -8.24 -26.69
C LYS A 830 9.68 -7.20 -25.97
N LEU A 831 10.27 -6.05 -25.63
CA LEU A 831 9.54 -4.95 -25.01
C LEU A 831 8.45 -4.37 -25.93
N ILE A 832 8.74 -4.21 -27.23
CA ILE A 832 7.77 -3.76 -28.24
C ILE A 832 6.61 -4.76 -28.34
N ALA A 833 6.90 -6.06 -28.42
CA ALA A 833 5.87 -7.11 -28.48
C ALA A 833 4.98 -7.09 -27.23
N TYR A 834 5.58 -7.03 -26.04
CA TYR A 834 4.84 -6.90 -24.79
C TYR A 834 3.95 -5.64 -24.77
N SER A 835 4.51 -4.48 -25.12
CA SER A 835 3.79 -3.22 -25.12
C SER A 835 2.59 -3.22 -26.08
N THR A 836 2.75 -3.84 -27.24
CA THR A 836 1.66 -4.00 -28.23
C THR A 836 0.55 -4.91 -27.69
N GLN A 837 0.91 -6.05 -27.09
CA GLN A 837 -0.05 -6.97 -26.47
C GLN A 837 -0.77 -6.35 -25.27
N HIS A 838 -0.08 -5.45 -24.55
CA HIS A 838 -0.63 -4.73 -23.40
C HIS A 838 -1.53 -3.55 -23.78
N GLY A 839 -1.70 -3.28 -25.07
CA GLY A 839 -2.61 -2.25 -25.58
C GLY A 839 -2.06 -0.82 -25.57
N LEU A 840 -0.75 -0.64 -25.41
CA LEU A 840 -0.13 0.67 -25.50
C LEU A 840 -0.21 1.21 -26.96
N GLU A 841 -0.45 2.50 -27.10
CA GLU A 841 -0.52 3.16 -28.40
C GLU A 841 0.86 3.52 -28.97
N ARG A 842 1.83 3.81 -28.08
CA ARG A 842 3.18 4.20 -28.49
C ARG A 842 4.22 3.99 -27.40
N LEU A 843 5.46 3.71 -27.86
CA LEU A 843 6.67 3.76 -27.04
C LEU A 843 7.44 5.02 -27.36
N VAL A 844 7.87 5.74 -26.31
CA VAL A 844 8.68 6.95 -26.43
C VAL A 844 9.99 6.80 -25.65
N GLY A 845 11.01 7.53 -26.08
CA GLY A 845 12.28 7.55 -25.37
C GLY A 845 13.09 8.79 -25.73
N ILE A 846 14.04 9.14 -24.90
CA ILE A 846 14.94 10.28 -25.12
C ILE A 846 16.37 9.75 -25.06
N THR A 847 17.20 10.25 -25.95
CA THR A 847 18.65 9.97 -25.94
C THR A 847 19.45 11.19 -26.37
N MET A 848 20.76 11.11 -26.25
CA MET A 848 21.65 12.20 -26.67
C MET A 848 22.03 12.08 -28.17
N PRO A 849 22.30 13.20 -28.87
CA PRO A 849 22.68 13.18 -30.29
C PRO A 849 23.95 12.37 -30.57
N ASN A 850 24.86 12.25 -29.64
CA ASN A 850 26.10 11.49 -29.74
C ASN A 850 25.92 9.97 -29.48
N ASN A 851 24.79 9.50 -28.97
CA ASN A 851 24.48 8.08 -28.79
C ASN A 851 24.06 7.44 -30.15
N GLN A 852 25.01 7.30 -31.05
CA GLN A 852 24.76 6.73 -32.40
C GLN A 852 24.29 5.27 -32.33
N GLY A 853 24.71 4.52 -31.32
CA GLY A 853 24.28 3.13 -31.11
C GLY A 853 22.77 3.04 -30.88
N MET A 854 22.23 3.85 -29.97
CA MET A 854 20.80 3.91 -29.67
C MET A 854 19.97 4.43 -30.84
N ILE A 855 20.43 5.51 -31.48
CA ILE A 855 19.79 6.09 -32.67
C ILE A 855 19.71 5.06 -33.81
N GLY A 856 20.80 4.34 -34.06
CA GLY A 856 20.87 3.30 -35.10
C GLY A 856 19.95 2.11 -34.78
N LEU A 857 19.87 1.67 -33.52
CA LEU A 857 18.97 0.63 -33.07
C LEU A 857 17.50 1.05 -33.24
N ALA A 858 17.15 2.24 -32.80
CA ALA A 858 15.79 2.79 -32.88
C ALA A 858 15.32 2.87 -34.34
N LYS A 859 16.15 3.37 -35.26
CA LYS A 859 15.86 3.41 -36.73
C LYS A 859 15.62 2.00 -37.31
N LYS A 860 16.42 1.01 -36.91
CA LYS A 860 16.27 -0.40 -37.39
C LYS A 860 14.96 -1.03 -36.87
N LEU A 861 14.42 -0.58 -35.76
CA LEU A 861 13.16 -1.07 -35.15
C LEU A 861 11.95 -0.21 -35.54
N GLY A 862 12.11 0.78 -36.44
CA GLY A 862 11.01 1.56 -36.97
C GLY A 862 10.61 2.80 -36.14
N PHE A 863 11.42 3.21 -35.18
CA PHE A 863 11.16 4.45 -34.43
C PHE A 863 11.31 5.70 -35.30
N LYS A 864 10.43 6.64 -35.16
CA LYS A 864 10.62 8.02 -35.66
C LYS A 864 11.65 8.69 -34.75
N VAL A 865 12.64 9.31 -35.37
CA VAL A 865 13.75 9.98 -34.67
C VAL A 865 13.67 11.45 -34.97
N ASP A 866 13.45 12.26 -33.94
CA ASP A 866 13.40 13.72 -34.01
C ASP A 866 14.57 14.34 -33.22
N ILE A 867 15.46 15.05 -33.91
CA ILE A 867 16.70 15.59 -33.33
C ILE A 867 16.48 17.06 -33.02
N GLN A 868 16.43 17.39 -31.73
CA GLN A 868 16.31 18.75 -31.22
C GLN A 868 17.70 19.28 -30.81
N ILE A 869 18.38 19.89 -31.74
CA ILE A 869 19.77 20.34 -31.55
C ILE A 869 19.88 21.44 -30.49
N GLU A 870 18.89 22.31 -30.41
CA GLU A 870 18.86 23.43 -29.44
C GLU A 870 18.77 22.91 -27.99
N ASP A 871 18.02 21.83 -27.77
CA ASP A 871 17.84 21.21 -26.46
C ASP A 871 18.87 20.11 -26.17
N GLY A 872 19.71 19.75 -27.15
CA GLY A 872 20.72 18.70 -27.01
C GLY A 872 20.16 17.30 -26.82
N ILE A 873 18.94 17.02 -27.29
CA ILE A 873 18.23 15.76 -27.14
C ILE A 873 17.73 15.18 -28.46
N VAL A 874 17.50 13.88 -28.47
CA VAL A 874 16.86 13.16 -29.58
C VAL A 874 15.65 12.42 -29.05
N ASN A 875 14.48 12.77 -29.56
CA ASN A 875 13.23 12.10 -29.22
C ASN A 875 13.02 10.89 -30.13
N LEU A 876 12.67 9.77 -29.53
CA LEU A 876 12.38 8.51 -30.20
C LEU A 876 10.90 8.19 -29.96
N CYS A 877 10.13 7.89 -31.01
CA CYS A 877 8.73 7.53 -30.91
C CYS A 877 8.39 6.38 -31.86
N LEU A 878 7.81 5.31 -31.32
CA LEU A 878 7.30 4.18 -32.10
C LEU A 878 5.79 4.08 -31.86
N PRO A 879 4.94 4.39 -32.85
CA PRO A 879 3.52 4.06 -32.80
C PRO A 879 3.34 2.54 -32.81
N LEU A 880 2.55 2.01 -31.88
CA LEU A 880 2.21 0.59 -31.80
C LEU A 880 0.85 0.40 -32.48
N ASN A 881 0.84 -0.29 -33.62
CA ASN A 881 -0.41 -0.57 -34.33
C ASN A 881 -1.14 -1.73 -33.63
N ASN A 882 -2.26 -1.46 -33.03
CA ASN A 882 -3.16 -2.46 -32.44
C ASN A 882 -3.88 -3.36 -33.48
N SER A 883 -3.41 -3.43 -34.70
CA SER A 883 -3.95 -4.28 -35.76
C SER A 883 -3.13 -5.59 -35.87
N LEU A 884 -3.26 -6.47 -34.85
CA LEU A 884 -3.03 -7.90 -35.05
C LEU A 884 -4.37 -8.61 -34.85
N PRO A 885 -4.74 -9.52 -35.78
CA PRO A 885 -6.00 -10.25 -35.65
C PRO A 885 -5.96 -11.19 -34.43
N VAL A 886 -7.10 -11.30 -33.77
CA VAL A 886 -7.44 -12.25 -32.70
C VAL A 886 -7.14 -13.69 -33.15
#